data_67e4f7db72f99e2a173eb9d3b1076c97
#
_entry.id   67e4f7db72f99e2a173eb9d3b1076c97
#
_cell.length_a   1.000
_cell.length_b   1.000
_cell.length_c   1.000
_cell.angle_alpha   90.00
_cell.angle_beta   90.00
_cell.angle_gamma   90.00
#
_symmetry.space_group_name_H-M   'P 1'
#
loop_
_entity.id
_entity.type
_entity.pdbx_description
1 polymer ?
#
loop_
_entity_poly.entity_id
_entity_poly.type
_entity_poly.pdbx_seq_one_letter_code
_entity_poly.pdbx_strand_id
1 'polypeptide(L)'
;MLGNIALALTFTASLAGMVLYALAARGRTEYLVAARRMTQLALLGMFVACATLLYHIFSYHFEYNYVYEHASRKLSKFLLFSTFYASQEGSFMLWGLWTAIIAVFLLEYARRQRYEAQVMAIYLSVLVFISLMLLTKSPFETIYAAHPGEAVKGFIPPDGKGLNPSLENLWIVIHPPMLFLGFSLLAVPFAFALAGLLRRDYQGWVVTSIPWTLGAAMVLGFGIMLGGFWAYETLGWGGFWGWDPVENASLLPWLVTVAAVHTMLTQRRTGGLIKTNIGMTLLAYALVLYGSFMTRSGVLGEASVHSFADPGNLAFTLLVCAMGLFILVPLAIFLWRWREMSGFGQNYQILSRETSLSLASAVLGASALVVFIGTSAPLLKKKVDPDFYTNLHIPLIVVLLVINGLSLLLKWRQSNGNEVLKKSITALVATGVITLGIIWMGVRDLRFIAIIAAAFFALSVNIQVGWKVLRGHWNLAFDRNAPTKQDYLRRVGTALGITLAIGLVTLLVSSAGDYNLFGGLILQGWPYFTILFAALLVVFVLAGYPAITVDTKFLGAYVAHIGIAVFVLGVVASAGYTDREIIRLPIKKPVVAFGGKYTLTFRGVENAPNEHTYWLVDIADKHGYVGTAKPLTFWTDFNQHSQPILNPGIVKFASRDLYFTLNSAESEGGTPRDTLGKMQEVSQFGDSLRIKFLSFEFPQSERTKMMAQQPFRVKADIVANGDTLTLGVTRNPATEEASEEDVIVPGTSYHVQLDQLMPDMKDPSKSRVVLRVFDDKNPPPPPTEVITVEAFMKPYINLVWAGILTLVVGFGFSTLRRRREAIVAIERAERAYEKLLAEKHGMSPDSPAVPGAIRDSRPQLKIKRQV
;
A
#
# COMPACT_ATOMS: atom_id res chain seq x y z
N MET A 1 -30.16 10.51 8.55
CA MET A 1 -30.41 10.80 10.01
C MET A 1 -29.77 9.74 10.92
N LEU A 2 -30.07 8.43 10.77
CA LEU A 2 -29.52 7.35 11.62
C LEU A 2 -27.99 7.35 11.72
N GLY A 3 -27.29 7.47 10.59
CA GLY A 3 -25.83 7.48 10.56
C GLY A 3 -25.20 8.62 11.39
N ASN A 4 -25.73 9.84 11.28
CA ASN A 4 -25.24 10.98 12.07
C ASN A 4 -25.51 10.80 13.57
N ILE A 5 -26.67 10.22 13.95
CA ILE A 5 -26.97 9.89 15.36
C ILE A 5 -25.98 8.84 15.88
N ALA A 6 -25.67 7.83 15.07
CA ALA A 6 -24.71 6.78 15.42
C ALA A 6 -23.27 7.33 15.56
N LEU A 7 -22.85 8.27 14.73
CA LEU A 7 -21.57 8.98 14.86
C LEU A 7 -21.55 9.85 16.14
N ALA A 8 -22.62 10.60 16.42
CA ALA A 8 -22.74 11.39 17.65
C ALA A 8 -22.70 10.50 18.90
N LEU A 9 -23.37 9.34 18.86
CA LEU A 9 -23.30 8.33 19.91
C LEU A 9 -21.87 7.81 20.11
N THR A 10 -21.16 7.50 19.00
CA THR A 10 -19.76 7.06 19.05
C THR A 10 -18.87 8.10 19.70
N PHE A 11 -19.01 9.37 19.31
CA PHE A 11 -18.25 10.48 19.87
C PHE A 11 -18.54 10.66 21.37
N THR A 12 -19.81 10.78 21.75
CA THR A 12 -20.19 11.01 23.15
C THR A 12 -19.83 9.83 24.06
N ALA A 13 -20.02 8.60 23.58
CA ALA A 13 -19.64 7.40 24.33
C ALA A 13 -18.11 7.25 24.47
N SER A 14 -17.34 7.50 23.40
CA SER A 14 -15.87 7.44 23.47
C SER A 14 -15.31 8.55 24.37
N LEU A 15 -15.86 9.77 24.31
CA LEU A 15 -15.47 10.88 25.17
C LEU A 15 -15.81 10.60 26.64
N ALA A 16 -17.04 10.14 26.93
CA ALA A 16 -17.43 9.74 28.28
C ALA A 16 -16.57 8.60 28.82
N GLY A 17 -16.31 7.57 27.99
CA GLY A 17 -15.42 6.47 28.33
C GLY A 17 -14.01 6.94 28.65
N MET A 18 -13.42 7.80 27.82
CA MET A 18 -12.13 8.43 28.05
C MET A 18 -12.05 9.16 29.40
N VAL A 19 -13.04 9.99 29.70
CA VAL A 19 -13.11 10.76 30.97
C VAL A 19 -13.26 9.82 32.16
N LEU A 20 -14.17 8.85 32.09
CA LEU A 20 -14.39 7.88 33.15
C LEU A 20 -13.13 7.03 33.44
N TYR A 21 -12.42 6.60 32.40
CA TYR A 21 -11.13 5.93 32.60
C TYR A 21 -10.04 6.86 33.14
N ALA A 22 -10.02 8.11 32.76
CA ALA A 22 -9.09 9.09 33.33
C ALA A 22 -9.37 9.34 34.84
N LEU A 23 -10.64 9.37 35.27
CA LEU A 23 -11.03 9.42 36.66
C LEU A 23 -10.63 8.13 37.42
N ALA A 24 -10.88 6.97 36.83
CA ALA A 24 -10.45 5.68 37.37
C ALA A 24 -8.92 5.60 37.51
N ALA A 25 -8.16 6.15 36.57
CA ALA A 25 -6.71 6.23 36.63
C ALA A 25 -6.20 7.10 37.80
N ARG A 26 -7.01 8.03 38.29
CA ARG A 26 -6.77 8.85 39.50
C ARG A 26 -7.24 8.22 40.80
N GLY A 27 -7.67 6.96 40.77
CA GLY A 27 -8.05 6.19 41.95
C GLY A 27 -9.55 6.00 42.14
N ARG A 28 -10.41 6.62 41.33
CA ARG A 28 -11.88 6.48 41.42
C ARG A 28 -12.34 5.24 40.64
N THR A 29 -12.05 4.06 41.15
CA THR A 29 -12.29 2.78 40.49
C THR A 29 -13.75 2.42 40.29
N GLU A 30 -14.67 3.07 41.01
CA GLU A 30 -16.13 2.95 40.85
C GLU A 30 -16.61 3.27 39.44
N TYR A 31 -15.87 4.08 38.67
CA TYR A 31 -16.21 4.43 37.29
C TYR A 31 -15.85 3.37 36.26
N LEU A 32 -15.07 2.33 36.60
CA LEU A 32 -14.58 1.33 35.60
C LEU A 32 -15.72 0.59 34.91
N VAL A 33 -16.81 0.24 35.63
CA VAL A 33 -17.93 -0.46 35.00
C VAL A 33 -18.63 0.44 33.97
N ALA A 34 -18.86 1.69 34.29
CA ALA A 34 -19.46 2.65 33.38
C ALA A 34 -18.53 2.90 32.16
N ALA A 35 -17.21 3.05 32.39
CA ALA A 35 -16.23 3.26 31.35
C ALA A 35 -16.19 2.08 30.33
N ARG A 36 -16.27 0.84 30.79
CA ARG A 36 -16.36 -0.36 29.95
C ARG A 36 -17.61 -0.36 29.09
N ARG A 37 -18.78 -0.01 29.70
CA ARG A 37 -20.05 0.11 28.95
C ARG A 37 -19.97 1.21 27.88
N MET A 38 -19.35 2.35 28.18
CA MET A 38 -19.16 3.42 27.21
C MET A 38 -18.26 2.96 26.03
N THR A 39 -17.21 2.18 26.30
CA THR A 39 -16.38 1.58 25.24
C THR A 39 -17.19 0.67 24.32
N GLN A 40 -18.05 -0.18 24.88
CA GLN A 40 -18.91 -1.08 24.10
C GLN A 40 -19.97 -0.29 23.32
N LEU A 41 -20.53 0.77 23.93
CA LEU A 41 -21.50 1.64 23.26
C LEU A 41 -20.86 2.43 22.09
N ALA A 42 -19.61 2.86 22.24
CA ALA A 42 -18.88 3.50 21.18
C ALA A 42 -18.64 2.55 19.98
N LEU A 43 -18.32 1.25 20.23
CA LEU A 43 -18.25 0.24 19.16
C LEU A 43 -19.61 0.04 18.48
N LEU A 44 -20.70 -0.07 19.27
CA LEU A 44 -22.04 -0.22 18.72
C LEU A 44 -22.42 0.95 17.83
N GLY A 45 -22.19 2.19 18.28
CA GLY A 45 -22.42 3.39 17.48
C GLY A 45 -21.63 3.39 16.18
N MET A 46 -20.34 3.11 16.24
CA MET A 46 -19.48 3.04 15.05
C MET A 46 -19.93 1.93 14.08
N PHE A 47 -20.28 0.77 14.60
CA PHE A 47 -20.81 -0.34 13.79
C PHE A 47 -22.12 0.03 13.09
N VAL A 48 -23.07 0.66 13.78
CA VAL A 48 -24.33 1.13 13.20
C VAL A 48 -24.08 2.19 12.13
N ALA A 49 -23.15 3.14 12.37
CA ALA A 49 -22.78 4.14 11.36
C ALA A 49 -22.22 3.49 10.10
N CYS A 50 -21.28 2.55 10.26
CA CYS A 50 -20.70 1.80 9.11
C CYS A 50 -21.76 0.98 8.36
N ALA A 51 -22.62 0.26 9.09
CA ALA A 51 -23.69 -0.54 8.48
C ALA A 51 -24.69 0.36 7.73
N THR A 52 -24.99 1.55 8.26
CA THR A 52 -25.86 2.53 7.60
C THR A 52 -25.25 3.05 6.30
N LEU A 53 -23.95 3.36 6.30
CA LEU A 53 -23.28 3.81 5.08
C LEU A 53 -23.23 2.72 4.03
N LEU A 54 -22.89 1.49 4.41
CA LEU A 54 -22.91 0.34 3.51
C LEU A 54 -24.33 0.09 2.95
N TYR A 55 -25.36 0.21 3.78
CA TYR A 55 -26.76 0.11 3.31
C TYR A 55 -27.05 1.16 2.23
N HIS A 56 -26.67 2.42 2.43
CA HIS A 56 -26.90 3.48 1.43
C HIS A 56 -26.13 3.24 0.15
N ILE A 57 -24.88 2.75 0.24
CA ILE A 57 -24.07 2.38 -0.93
C ILE A 57 -24.73 1.25 -1.73
N PHE A 58 -25.07 0.14 -1.09
CA PHE A 58 -25.65 -1.04 -1.78
C PHE A 58 -27.09 -0.82 -2.26
N SER A 59 -27.81 0.16 -1.67
CA SER A 59 -29.17 0.55 -2.10
C SER A 59 -29.17 1.72 -3.08
N TYR A 60 -27.97 2.23 -3.48
CA TYR A 60 -27.85 3.32 -4.46
C TYR A 60 -28.62 4.58 -4.07
N HIS A 61 -28.50 4.99 -2.79
CA HIS A 61 -29.12 6.18 -2.26
C HIS A 61 -28.30 7.44 -2.66
N PHE A 62 -28.42 7.82 -3.94
CA PHE A 62 -27.66 8.93 -4.54
C PHE A 62 -28.08 10.32 -4.03
N GLU A 63 -29.08 10.43 -3.19
CA GLU A 63 -29.37 11.67 -2.43
C GLU A 63 -28.27 12.02 -1.42
N TYR A 64 -27.42 11.06 -1.02
CA TYR A 64 -26.25 11.29 -0.18
C TYR A 64 -25.04 11.61 -1.06
N ASN A 65 -24.38 12.74 -0.76
CA ASN A 65 -23.23 13.21 -1.56
C ASN A 65 -22.13 12.15 -1.66
N TYR A 66 -21.81 11.48 -0.55
CA TYR A 66 -20.80 10.41 -0.53
C TYR A 66 -21.14 9.27 -1.51
N VAL A 67 -22.40 8.84 -1.52
CA VAL A 67 -22.83 7.73 -2.39
C VAL A 67 -22.81 8.17 -3.86
N TYR A 68 -23.27 9.38 -4.15
CA TYR A 68 -23.25 9.96 -5.50
C TYR A 68 -21.82 10.07 -6.06
N GLU A 69 -20.88 10.59 -5.26
CA GLU A 69 -19.50 10.82 -5.72
C GLU A 69 -18.69 9.52 -5.91
N HIS A 70 -19.05 8.42 -5.24
CA HIS A 70 -18.17 7.25 -5.19
C HIS A 70 -18.82 5.93 -5.59
N ALA A 71 -20.13 5.83 -5.74
CA ALA A 71 -20.84 4.63 -6.17
C ALA A 71 -21.45 4.81 -7.57
N SER A 72 -21.64 3.71 -8.28
CA SER A 72 -22.39 3.67 -9.54
C SER A 72 -23.03 2.30 -9.72
N ARG A 73 -24.13 2.21 -10.45
CA ARG A 73 -24.81 0.97 -10.82
C ARG A 73 -23.97 0.08 -11.74
N LYS A 74 -22.97 0.68 -12.43
CA LYS A 74 -22.02 -0.03 -13.30
C LYS A 74 -20.97 -0.81 -12.53
N LEU A 75 -20.69 -0.49 -11.25
CA LEU A 75 -19.67 -1.13 -10.44
C LEU A 75 -20.06 -2.55 -10.04
N SER A 76 -19.10 -3.48 -10.10
CA SER A 76 -19.27 -4.80 -9.52
C SER A 76 -19.50 -4.71 -8.00
N LYS A 77 -20.19 -5.69 -7.40
CA LYS A 77 -20.49 -5.68 -5.96
C LYS A 77 -19.23 -5.61 -5.08
N PHE A 78 -18.12 -6.15 -5.56
CA PHE A 78 -16.81 -6.03 -4.87
C PHE A 78 -16.30 -4.62 -4.86
N LEU A 79 -16.30 -3.95 -6.00
CA LEU A 79 -15.89 -2.56 -6.11
C LEU A 79 -16.87 -1.65 -5.37
N LEU A 80 -18.16 -1.95 -5.44
CA LEU A 80 -19.17 -1.23 -4.68
C LEU A 80 -18.95 -1.34 -3.16
N PHE A 81 -18.45 -2.48 -2.64
CA PHE A 81 -18.02 -2.57 -1.25
C PHE A 81 -16.81 -1.67 -0.95
N SER A 82 -15.86 -1.58 -1.88
CA SER A 82 -14.66 -0.75 -1.68
C SER A 82 -14.97 0.76 -1.67
N THR A 83 -16.10 1.19 -2.24
CA THR A 83 -16.52 2.60 -2.14
C THR A 83 -16.74 3.07 -0.71
N PHE A 84 -17.00 2.14 0.22
CA PHE A 84 -17.13 2.44 1.65
C PHE A 84 -15.94 3.22 2.23
N TYR A 85 -14.72 3.02 1.71
CA TYR A 85 -13.49 3.70 2.16
C TYR A 85 -12.74 4.42 1.05
N ALA A 86 -13.36 4.67 -0.09
CA ALA A 86 -12.72 5.26 -1.26
C ALA A 86 -12.33 6.74 -1.08
N SER A 87 -12.96 7.45 -0.14
CA SER A 87 -12.70 8.87 0.10
C SER A 87 -12.24 9.16 1.53
N GLN A 88 -12.07 10.44 1.80
CA GLN A 88 -11.62 10.93 3.09
C GLN A 88 -12.56 10.50 4.22
N GLU A 89 -13.86 10.71 4.09
CA GLU A 89 -14.88 10.37 5.08
C GLU A 89 -14.94 8.86 5.32
N GLY A 90 -14.99 8.08 4.23
CA GLY A 90 -15.01 6.63 4.30
C GLY A 90 -13.74 6.04 4.90
N SER A 91 -12.58 6.63 4.62
CA SER A 91 -11.32 6.21 5.21
C SER A 91 -11.28 6.47 6.73
N PHE A 92 -11.87 7.56 7.23
CA PHE A 92 -12.05 7.79 8.67
C PHE A 92 -13.09 6.83 9.28
N MET A 93 -14.16 6.49 8.57
CA MET A 93 -15.12 5.46 8.99
C MET A 93 -14.43 4.11 9.21
N LEU A 94 -13.61 3.68 8.27
CA LEU A 94 -12.84 2.43 8.37
C LEU A 94 -11.83 2.47 9.52
N TRP A 95 -11.10 3.59 9.68
CA TRP A 95 -10.15 3.77 10.77
C TRP A 95 -10.85 3.76 12.13
N GLY A 96 -11.99 4.46 12.25
CA GLY A 96 -12.83 4.46 13.45
C GLY A 96 -13.36 3.08 13.79
N LEU A 97 -13.82 2.31 12.79
CA LEU A 97 -14.30 0.94 12.99
C LEU A 97 -13.19 0.03 13.55
N TRP A 98 -12.00 0.03 12.95
CA TRP A 98 -10.87 -0.76 13.45
C TRP A 98 -10.45 -0.31 14.86
N THR A 99 -10.42 0.99 15.12
CA THR A 99 -10.08 1.53 16.44
C THR A 99 -11.10 1.10 17.49
N ALA A 100 -12.40 1.13 17.17
CA ALA A 100 -13.46 0.70 18.09
C ALA A 100 -13.43 -0.83 18.34
N ILE A 101 -13.18 -1.63 17.31
CA ILE A 101 -13.03 -3.09 17.44
C ILE A 101 -11.84 -3.41 18.34
N ILE A 102 -10.68 -2.81 18.07
CA ILE A 102 -9.46 -3.04 18.87
C ILE A 102 -9.67 -2.58 20.32
N ALA A 103 -10.40 -1.49 20.57
CA ALA A 103 -10.70 -1.01 21.91
C ALA A 103 -11.34 -2.08 22.80
N VAL A 104 -12.28 -2.86 22.25
CA VAL A 104 -12.96 -3.95 22.99
C VAL A 104 -12.01 -5.11 23.29
N PHE A 105 -11.19 -5.51 22.34
CA PHE A 105 -10.17 -6.55 22.60
C PHE A 105 -9.07 -6.06 23.54
N LEU A 106 -8.64 -4.81 23.39
CA LEU A 106 -7.64 -4.19 24.24
C LEU A 106 -8.13 -4.02 25.68
N LEU A 107 -9.41 -3.74 25.88
CA LEU A 107 -10.03 -3.62 27.20
C LEU A 107 -9.74 -4.84 28.08
N GLU A 108 -10.07 -6.04 27.59
CA GLU A 108 -9.85 -7.25 28.37
C GLU A 108 -8.35 -7.56 28.54
N TYR A 109 -7.53 -7.31 27.51
CA TYR A 109 -6.10 -7.47 27.60
C TYR A 109 -5.48 -6.50 28.62
N ALA A 110 -5.78 -5.22 28.54
CA ALA A 110 -5.27 -4.18 29.44
C ALA A 110 -5.72 -4.41 30.89
N ARG A 111 -6.96 -4.91 31.09
CA ARG A 111 -7.49 -5.30 32.40
C ARG A 111 -6.63 -6.39 33.02
N ARG A 112 -6.35 -7.47 32.30
CA ARG A 112 -5.50 -8.58 32.77
C ARG A 112 -4.07 -8.12 33.08
N GLN A 113 -3.56 -7.16 32.32
CA GLN A 113 -2.25 -6.56 32.50
C GLN A 113 -2.21 -5.48 33.60
N ARG A 114 -3.35 -5.15 34.21
CA ARG A 114 -3.50 -4.05 35.19
C ARG A 114 -3.17 -2.65 34.69
N TYR A 115 -3.32 -2.43 33.39
CA TYR A 115 -3.13 -1.13 32.72
C TYR A 115 -4.43 -0.49 32.24
N GLU A 116 -5.59 -1.11 32.55
CA GLU A 116 -6.89 -0.77 31.96
C GLU A 116 -7.17 0.72 31.96
N ALA A 117 -7.17 1.35 33.12
CA ALA A 117 -7.62 2.73 33.26
C ALA A 117 -6.79 3.71 32.40
N GLN A 118 -5.46 3.63 32.48
CA GLN A 118 -4.59 4.54 31.75
C GLN A 118 -4.57 4.24 30.25
N VAL A 119 -4.43 2.97 29.87
CA VAL A 119 -4.35 2.57 28.45
C VAL A 119 -5.65 2.87 27.73
N MET A 120 -6.81 2.56 28.34
CA MET A 120 -8.10 2.81 27.70
C MET A 120 -8.43 4.29 27.61
N ALA A 121 -8.07 5.11 28.61
CA ALA A 121 -8.22 6.56 28.52
C ALA A 121 -7.46 7.14 27.33
N ILE A 122 -6.20 6.71 27.14
CA ILE A 122 -5.36 7.18 26.03
C ILE A 122 -5.86 6.62 24.68
N TYR A 123 -6.21 5.34 24.62
CA TYR A 123 -6.65 4.71 23.38
C TYR A 123 -7.99 5.28 22.88
N LEU A 124 -8.95 5.51 23.78
CA LEU A 124 -10.24 6.10 23.42
C LEU A 124 -10.11 7.55 22.94
N SER A 125 -9.07 8.29 23.34
CA SER A 125 -8.86 9.65 22.82
C SER A 125 -8.62 9.65 21.29
N VAL A 126 -8.06 8.58 20.73
CA VAL A 126 -7.94 8.39 19.28
C VAL A 126 -9.32 8.26 18.62
N LEU A 127 -10.21 7.45 19.23
CA LEU A 127 -11.57 7.28 18.70
C LEU A 127 -12.40 8.57 18.83
N VAL A 128 -12.19 9.35 19.91
CA VAL A 128 -12.78 10.69 20.08
C VAL A 128 -12.37 11.59 18.91
N PHE A 129 -11.09 11.64 18.59
CA PHE A 129 -10.60 12.44 17.46
C PHE A 129 -11.21 11.99 16.13
N ILE A 130 -11.17 10.69 15.81
CA ILE A 130 -11.71 10.16 14.56
C ILE A 130 -13.21 10.44 14.44
N SER A 131 -13.98 10.22 15.50
CA SER A 131 -15.42 10.47 15.49
C SER A 131 -15.76 11.97 15.43
N LEU A 132 -14.92 12.84 15.98
CA LEU A 132 -15.05 14.29 15.83
C LEU A 132 -14.84 14.71 14.36
N MET A 133 -13.83 14.16 13.68
CA MET A 133 -13.61 14.39 12.25
C MET A 133 -14.82 13.97 11.42
N LEU A 134 -15.42 12.81 11.73
CA LEU A 134 -16.60 12.28 11.05
C LEU A 134 -17.88 13.09 11.33
N LEU A 135 -17.96 13.81 12.45
CA LEU A 135 -19.06 14.73 12.73
C LEU A 135 -18.91 16.05 11.98
N THR A 136 -17.68 16.49 11.72
CA THR A 136 -17.43 17.73 10.97
C THR A 136 -17.50 17.54 9.46
N LYS A 137 -17.16 16.35 8.97
CA LYS A 137 -17.26 15.97 7.56
C LYS A 137 -17.93 14.61 7.48
N SER A 138 -19.30 14.67 7.43
CA SER A 138 -20.12 13.47 7.55
C SER A 138 -20.34 12.79 6.19
N PRO A 139 -20.16 11.47 6.06
CA PRO A 139 -20.53 10.73 4.85
C PRO A 139 -22.07 10.65 4.64
N PHE A 140 -22.85 11.16 5.59
CA PHE A 140 -24.32 11.19 5.54
C PHE A 140 -24.86 12.59 5.18
N GLU A 141 -24.03 13.45 4.59
CA GLU A 141 -24.45 14.73 4.04
C GLU A 141 -25.18 14.51 2.73
N THR A 142 -26.30 15.26 2.52
CA THR A 142 -27.05 15.17 1.28
C THR A 142 -26.40 16.05 0.20
N ILE A 143 -26.65 15.74 -1.07
CA ILE A 143 -26.15 16.52 -2.23
C ILE A 143 -26.55 18.00 -2.09
N TYR A 144 -27.79 18.28 -1.62
CA TYR A 144 -28.27 19.65 -1.48
C TYR A 144 -27.54 20.45 -0.40
N ALA A 145 -27.04 19.74 0.64
CA ALA A 145 -26.26 20.39 1.70
C ALA A 145 -24.82 20.59 1.30
N ALA A 146 -24.25 19.63 0.52
CA ALA A 146 -22.88 19.71 0.03
C ALA A 146 -22.72 20.75 -1.11
N HIS A 147 -23.77 20.94 -1.95
CA HIS A 147 -23.76 21.83 -3.12
C HIS A 147 -24.94 22.84 -3.06
N PRO A 148 -24.91 23.77 -2.10
CA PRO A 148 -26.00 24.73 -1.94
C PRO A 148 -26.11 25.67 -3.14
N GLY A 149 -27.30 25.71 -3.76
CA GLY A 149 -27.57 26.53 -4.94
C GLY A 149 -27.34 25.85 -6.29
N GLU A 150 -26.65 24.71 -6.34
CA GLU A 150 -26.44 23.94 -7.56
C GLU A 150 -27.40 22.74 -7.65
N ALA A 151 -27.65 22.07 -6.53
CA ALA A 151 -28.57 20.94 -6.49
C ALA A 151 -29.99 21.38 -6.11
N VAL A 152 -30.96 21.03 -6.94
CA VAL A 152 -32.40 21.30 -6.66
C VAL A 152 -32.87 20.32 -5.58
N LYS A 153 -33.48 20.84 -4.51
CA LYS A 153 -34.01 20.04 -3.41
C LYS A 153 -35.06 19.06 -3.95
N GLY A 154 -34.89 17.78 -3.67
CA GLY A 154 -35.75 16.69 -4.13
C GLY A 154 -35.31 16.00 -5.43
N PHE A 155 -34.32 16.52 -6.15
CA PHE A 155 -33.74 15.84 -7.29
C PHE A 155 -32.79 14.73 -6.79
N ILE A 156 -32.97 13.53 -7.27
CA ILE A 156 -32.07 12.39 -7.02
C ILE A 156 -31.44 12.01 -8.35
N PRO A 157 -30.11 12.04 -8.48
CA PRO A 157 -29.43 11.60 -9.69
C PRO A 157 -29.77 10.15 -10.04
N PRO A 158 -29.92 9.80 -11.33
CA PRO A 158 -30.25 8.45 -11.77
C PRO A 158 -29.11 7.45 -11.51
N ASP A 159 -27.87 7.91 -11.53
CA ASP A 159 -26.65 7.15 -11.20
C ASP A 159 -25.65 8.07 -10.51
N GLY A 160 -24.62 7.49 -9.88
CA GLY A 160 -23.50 8.22 -9.31
C GLY A 160 -22.28 8.21 -10.23
N LYS A 161 -21.23 8.97 -9.84
CA LYS A 161 -20.00 9.15 -10.62
C LYS A 161 -19.11 7.89 -10.63
N GLY A 162 -19.28 7.01 -9.65
CA GLY A 162 -18.46 5.80 -9.51
C GLY A 162 -17.12 6.02 -8.80
N LEU A 163 -16.27 4.99 -8.83
CA LEU A 163 -14.92 5.06 -8.27
C LEU A 163 -13.98 5.81 -9.21
N ASN A 164 -12.93 6.41 -8.62
CA ASN A 164 -11.77 6.76 -9.42
C ASN A 164 -11.25 5.47 -10.10
N PRO A 165 -11.08 5.46 -11.41
CA PRO A 165 -10.73 4.25 -12.16
C PRO A 165 -9.42 3.59 -11.74
N SER A 166 -8.44 4.36 -11.23
CA SER A 166 -7.23 3.80 -10.63
C SER A 166 -7.53 2.90 -9.41
N LEU A 167 -8.72 3.07 -8.81
CA LEU A 167 -9.20 2.25 -7.70
C LEU A 167 -10.03 1.05 -8.15
N GLU A 168 -10.34 0.89 -9.44
CA GLU A 168 -11.08 -0.25 -9.97
C GLU A 168 -10.20 -1.51 -10.11
N ASN A 169 -9.63 -1.93 -9.00
CA ASN A 169 -8.73 -3.10 -8.92
C ASN A 169 -9.05 -3.91 -7.65
N LEU A 170 -8.82 -5.23 -7.69
CA LEU A 170 -9.03 -6.11 -6.54
C LEU A 170 -8.23 -5.69 -5.30
N TRP A 171 -7.02 -5.17 -5.49
CA TRP A 171 -6.12 -4.80 -4.38
C TRP A 171 -6.66 -3.66 -3.54
N ILE A 172 -7.46 -2.76 -4.13
CA ILE A 172 -8.13 -1.68 -3.38
C ILE A 172 -9.12 -2.22 -2.35
N VAL A 173 -9.67 -3.42 -2.57
CA VAL A 173 -10.61 -4.04 -1.62
C VAL A 173 -9.88 -4.49 -0.34
N ILE A 174 -8.60 -4.88 -0.44
CA ILE A 174 -7.87 -5.50 0.67
C ILE A 174 -6.84 -4.55 1.29
N HIS A 175 -6.16 -3.72 0.45
CA HIS A 175 -5.06 -2.85 0.89
C HIS A 175 -5.47 -1.83 1.96
N PRO A 176 -6.48 -0.95 1.75
CA PRO A 176 -6.82 0.07 2.74
C PRO A 176 -7.30 -0.52 4.07
N PRO A 177 -8.15 -1.58 4.11
CA PRO A 177 -8.50 -2.23 5.36
C PRO A 177 -7.30 -2.70 6.18
N MET A 178 -6.30 -3.29 5.53
CA MET A 178 -5.09 -3.77 6.22
C MET A 178 -4.21 -2.61 6.69
N LEU A 179 -4.09 -1.54 5.90
CA LEU A 179 -3.32 -0.35 6.26
C LEU A 179 -3.91 0.34 7.51
N PHE A 180 -5.24 0.60 7.51
CA PHE A 180 -5.91 1.24 8.64
C PHE A 180 -5.97 0.37 9.89
N LEU A 181 -6.04 -0.95 9.73
CA LEU A 181 -5.86 -1.88 10.85
C LEU A 181 -4.46 -1.72 11.46
N GLY A 182 -3.42 -1.61 10.62
CA GLY A 182 -2.05 -1.34 11.06
C GLY A 182 -1.92 -0.03 11.84
N PHE A 183 -2.52 1.05 11.36
CA PHE A 183 -2.54 2.36 12.02
C PHE A 183 -3.26 2.30 13.37
N SER A 184 -4.42 1.64 13.44
CA SER A 184 -5.17 1.45 14.68
C SER A 184 -4.42 0.59 15.71
N LEU A 185 -3.68 -0.43 15.24
CA LEU A 185 -2.83 -1.27 16.09
C LEU A 185 -1.63 -0.51 16.66
N LEU A 186 -1.05 0.45 15.93
CA LEU A 186 0.07 1.27 16.42
C LEU A 186 -0.32 2.22 17.56
N ALA A 187 -1.59 2.59 17.68
CA ALA A 187 -2.09 3.34 18.82
C ALA A 187 -2.02 2.54 20.14
N VAL A 188 -1.97 1.20 20.08
CA VAL A 188 -1.90 0.36 21.30
C VAL A 188 -0.53 0.46 21.99
N PRO A 189 0.63 0.21 21.36
CA PRO A 189 1.93 0.41 21.98
C PRO A 189 2.15 1.85 22.42
N PHE A 190 1.66 2.84 21.66
CA PHE A 190 1.65 4.24 22.07
C PHE A 190 0.91 4.45 23.40
N ALA A 191 -0.29 3.88 23.54
CA ALA A 191 -1.07 3.97 24.76
C ALA A 191 -0.36 3.29 25.95
N PHE A 192 0.26 2.13 25.75
CA PHE A 192 1.06 1.47 26.79
C PHE A 192 2.30 2.26 27.19
N ALA A 193 3.03 2.85 26.23
CA ALA A 193 4.21 3.66 26.50
C ALA A 193 3.86 4.89 27.34
N LEU A 194 2.80 5.61 26.95
CA LEU A 194 2.34 6.78 27.68
C LEU A 194 1.75 6.40 29.06
N ALA A 195 1.01 5.29 29.16
CA ALA A 195 0.55 4.76 30.44
C ALA A 195 1.72 4.37 31.36
N GLY A 196 2.79 3.79 30.80
CA GLY A 196 4.05 3.49 31.51
C GLY A 196 4.71 4.75 32.08
N LEU A 197 4.77 5.82 31.30
CA LEU A 197 5.27 7.13 31.76
C LEU A 197 4.42 7.71 32.90
N LEU A 198 3.10 7.69 32.77
CA LEU A 198 2.18 8.21 33.78
C LEU A 198 2.24 7.42 35.10
N ARG A 199 2.44 6.10 35.02
CA ARG A 199 2.54 5.19 36.16
C ARG A 199 3.94 5.05 36.74
N ARG A 200 4.96 5.65 36.11
CA ARG A 200 6.39 5.46 36.41
C ARG A 200 6.83 3.98 36.33
N ASP A 201 6.14 3.20 35.47
CA ASP A 201 6.53 1.83 35.18
C ASP A 201 7.32 1.77 33.88
N TYR A 202 8.60 2.11 33.98
CA TYR A 202 9.49 2.22 32.81
C TYR A 202 9.95 0.86 32.26
N GLN A 203 9.66 -0.26 32.93
CA GLN A 203 10.10 -1.59 32.54
C GLN A 203 8.93 -2.54 32.18
N GLY A 204 7.86 -2.51 32.97
CA GLY A 204 6.74 -3.46 32.84
C GLY A 204 5.93 -3.29 31.56
N TRP A 205 5.71 -2.05 31.15
CA TRP A 205 4.93 -1.74 29.95
C TRP A 205 5.45 -2.44 28.67
N VAL A 206 6.77 -2.66 28.57
CA VAL A 206 7.40 -3.28 27.39
C VAL A 206 6.92 -4.72 27.21
N VAL A 207 6.84 -5.50 28.30
CA VAL A 207 6.42 -6.90 28.24
C VAL A 207 4.99 -7.02 27.71
N THR A 208 4.13 -6.10 28.14
CA THR A 208 2.72 -6.07 27.77
C THR A 208 2.51 -5.53 26.36
N SER A 209 3.37 -4.61 25.90
CA SER A 209 3.26 -3.94 24.61
C SER A 209 3.86 -4.71 23.44
N ILE A 210 4.95 -5.47 23.63
CA ILE A 210 5.67 -6.19 22.53
C ILE A 210 4.74 -7.00 21.61
N PRO A 211 3.76 -7.80 22.09
CA PRO A 211 2.90 -8.56 21.19
C PRO A 211 2.11 -7.68 20.23
N TRP A 212 1.63 -6.53 20.72
CA TRP A 212 0.89 -5.57 19.93
C TRP A 212 1.79 -4.82 18.94
N THR A 213 3.00 -4.46 19.37
CA THR A 213 3.99 -3.80 18.50
C THR A 213 4.39 -4.70 17.32
N LEU A 214 4.62 -5.98 17.59
CA LEU A 214 4.93 -6.97 16.55
C LEU A 214 3.72 -7.20 15.62
N GLY A 215 2.51 -7.31 16.18
CA GLY A 215 1.28 -7.44 15.41
C GLY A 215 1.02 -6.22 14.52
N ALA A 216 1.26 -5.02 15.04
CA ALA A 216 1.17 -3.78 14.27
C ALA A 216 2.20 -3.72 13.13
N ALA A 217 3.47 -4.08 13.40
CA ALA A 217 4.50 -4.15 12.37
C ALA A 217 4.17 -5.17 11.27
N MET A 218 3.60 -6.33 11.64
CA MET A 218 3.15 -7.36 10.72
C MET A 218 2.03 -6.84 9.81
N VAL A 219 0.96 -6.30 10.39
CA VAL A 219 -0.24 -5.89 9.66
C VAL A 219 0.05 -4.67 8.78
N LEU A 220 0.77 -3.68 9.32
CA LEU A 220 1.14 -2.49 8.55
C LEU A 220 2.09 -2.84 7.41
N GLY A 221 3.11 -3.69 7.65
CA GLY A 221 4.01 -4.16 6.60
C GLY A 221 3.30 -4.95 5.50
N PHE A 222 2.30 -5.76 5.86
CA PHE A 222 1.44 -6.44 4.90
C PHE A 222 0.56 -5.46 4.12
N GLY A 223 -0.02 -4.46 4.79
CA GLY A 223 -0.77 -3.38 4.14
C GLY A 223 0.08 -2.62 3.11
N ILE A 224 1.31 -2.25 3.46
CA ILE A 224 2.27 -1.59 2.55
C ILE A 224 2.56 -2.48 1.32
N MET A 225 2.80 -3.78 1.54
CA MET A 225 3.02 -4.74 0.44
C MET A 225 1.84 -4.77 -0.54
N LEU A 226 0.61 -4.84 -0.03
CA LEU A 226 -0.60 -4.86 -0.87
C LEU A 226 -0.73 -3.57 -1.68
N GLY A 227 -0.35 -2.41 -1.11
CA GLY A 227 -0.28 -1.13 -1.84
C GLY A 227 0.76 -1.14 -2.96
N GLY A 228 1.95 -1.70 -2.69
CA GLY A 228 2.98 -1.87 -3.72
C GLY A 228 2.54 -2.82 -4.83
N PHE A 229 1.76 -3.85 -4.52
CA PHE A 229 1.21 -4.76 -5.52
C PHE A 229 0.13 -4.07 -6.37
N TRP A 230 -0.74 -3.29 -5.73
CA TRP A 230 -1.71 -2.44 -6.44
C TRP A 230 -1.02 -1.46 -7.38
N ALA A 231 0.02 -0.74 -6.90
CA ALA A 231 0.79 0.19 -7.72
C ALA A 231 1.42 -0.51 -8.94
N TYR A 232 1.95 -1.72 -8.75
CA TYR A 232 2.55 -2.52 -9.81
C TYR A 232 1.57 -2.92 -10.91
N GLU A 233 0.32 -3.24 -10.56
CA GLU A 233 -0.69 -3.71 -11.52
C GLU A 233 -1.55 -2.58 -12.12
N THR A 234 -1.57 -1.40 -11.48
CA THR A 234 -2.50 -0.33 -11.88
C THR A 234 -1.78 0.90 -12.43
N LEU A 235 -0.63 1.25 -11.84
CA LEU A 235 0.06 2.48 -12.21
C LEU A 235 1.09 2.21 -13.31
N GLY A 236 1.03 2.98 -14.39
CA GLY A 236 1.85 2.78 -15.59
C GLY A 236 3.35 3.08 -15.46
N TRP A 237 3.86 3.41 -14.28
CA TRP A 237 5.28 3.77 -14.10
C TRP A 237 6.26 2.58 -14.07
N GLY A 238 5.78 1.37 -14.26
CA GLY A 238 6.63 0.19 -14.39
C GLY A 238 7.30 -0.28 -13.09
N GLY A 239 6.78 0.06 -11.91
CA GLY A 239 7.37 -0.32 -10.63
C GLY A 239 6.35 -0.60 -9.54
N PHE A 240 6.81 -1.22 -8.44
CA PHE A 240 5.99 -1.50 -7.26
C PHE A 240 6.16 -0.44 -6.15
N TRP A 241 7.06 0.51 -6.32
CA TRP A 241 7.36 1.58 -5.38
C TRP A 241 7.91 2.79 -6.12
N GLY A 242 7.22 3.93 -6.02
CA GLY A 242 7.57 5.16 -6.71
C GLY A 242 8.20 6.23 -5.81
N TRP A 243 8.44 5.95 -4.52
CA TRP A 243 8.79 6.96 -3.52
C TRP A 243 7.76 8.10 -3.44
N ASP A 244 6.49 7.78 -3.78
CA ASP A 244 5.38 8.71 -3.64
C ASP A 244 5.24 9.16 -2.17
N PRO A 245 4.94 10.44 -1.88
CA PRO A 245 4.79 10.94 -0.52
C PRO A 245 3.77 10.17 0.33
N VAL A 246 2.70 9.62 -0.27
CA VAL A 246 1.69 8.83 0.46
C VAL A 246 2.18 7.42 0.74
N GLU A 247 2.88 6.79 -0.22
CA GLU A 247 3.58 5.52 0.03
C GLU A 247 4.54 5.67 1.21
N ASN A 248 5.40 6.70 1.15
CA ASN A 248 6.39 7.02 2.17
C ASN A 248 5.74 7.30 3.53
N ALA A 249 4.58 7.95 3.57
CA ALA A 249 3.84 8.25 4.79
C ALA A 249 3.43 6.99 5.57
N SER A 250 3.24 5.86 4.89
CA SER A 250 2.96 4.56 5.52
C SER A 250 4.25 3.82 5.93
N LEU A 251 5.34 3.99 5.18
CA LEU A 251 6.64 3.38 5.45
C LEU A 251 7.30 3.96 6.71
N LEU A 252 7.19 5.27 6.93
CA LEU A 252 7.77 5.96 8.07
C LEU A 252 7.41 5.34 9.43
N PRO A 253 6.13 5.20 9.81
CA PRO A 253 5.76 4.59 11.09
C PRO A 253 6.18 3.13 11.16
N TRP A 254 6.23 2.40 10.04
CA TRP A 254 6.68 1.02 10.00
C TRP A 254 8.17 0.89 10.33
N LEU A 255 9.06 1.68 9.73
CA LEU A 255 10.50 1.69 10.00
C LEU A 255 10.80 1.96 11.48
N VAL A 256 10.14 2.98 12.05
CA VAL A 256 10.32 3.33 13.47
C VAL A 256 9.74 2.25 14.38
N THR A 257 8.63 1.60 13.99
CA THR A 257 8.06 0.47 14.75
C THR A 257 9.02 -0.73 14.77
N VAL A 258 9.64 -1.07 13.65
CA VAL A 258 10.65 -2.14 13.58
C VAL A 258 11.87 -1.79 14.44
N ALA A 259 12.33 -0.53 14.42
CA ALA A 259 13.38 -0.07 15.32
C ALA A 259 12.97 -0.21 16.80
N ALA A 260 11.73 0.19 17.14
CA ALA A 260 11.19 0.04 18.50
C ALA A 260 11.13 -1.43 18.95
N VAL A 261 10.80 -2.36 18.07
CA VAL A 261 10.84 -3.82 18.38
C VAL A 261 12.24 -4.23 18.84
N HIS A 262 13.30 -3.80 18.16
CA HIS A 262 14.69 -4.16 18.52
C HIS A 262 15.11 -3.52 19.85
N THR A 263 14.72 -2.26 20.08
CA THR A 263 14.99 -1.61 21.39
C THR A 263 14.19 -2.22 22.53
N MET A 264 12.92 -2.62 22.29
CA MET A 264 12.10 -3.35 23.28
C MET A 264 12.71 -4.70 23.66
N LEU A 265 13.25 -5.46 22.69
CA LEU A 265 13.92 -6.73 22.96
C LEU A 265 15.18 -6.53 23.81
N THR A 266 15.95 -5.47 23.51
CA THR A 266 17.14 -5.10 24.28
C THR A 266 16.75 -4.66 25.69
N GLN A 267 15.77 -3.76 25.85
CA GLN A 267 15.30 -3.32 27.16
C GLN A 267 14.79 -4.49 28.02
N ARG A 268 13.99 -5.38 27.43
CA ARG A 268 13.48 -6.56 28.12
C ARG A 268 14.59 -7.43 28.67
N ARG A 269 15.73 -7.55 27.97
CA ARG A 269 16.84 -8.43 28.35
C ARG A 269 17.81 -7.77 29.32
N THR A 270 18.11 -6.50 29.11
CA THR A 270 19.18 -5.78 29.82
C THR A 270 18.68 -4.75 30.82
N GLY A 271 17.44 -4.27 30.66
CA GLY A 271 16.89 -3.13 31.38
C GLY A 271 17.31 -1.77 30.82
N GLY A 272 18.17 -1.74 29.80
CA GLY A 272 18.66 -0.51 29.17
C GLY A 272 17.76 0.04 28.05
N LEU A 273 18.16 1.14 27.40
CA LEU A 273 17.44 1.79 26.27
C LEU A 273 16.02 2.30 26.60
N ILE A 274 15.72 2.56 27.87
CA ILE A 274 14.37 2.98 28.30
C ILE A 274 13.89 4.21 27.55
N LYS A 275 14.74 5.28 27.50
CA LYS A 275 14.40 6.54 26.85
C LYS A 275 14.19 6.36 25.35
N THR A 276 15.11 5.67 24.71
CA THR A 276 15.07 5.38 23.27
C THR A 276 13.80 4.60 22.90
N ASN A 277 13.47 3.60 23.71
CA ASN A 277 12.32 2.74 23.46
C ASN A 277 10.98 3.48 23.58
N ILE A 278 10.80 4.25 24.66
CA ILE A 278 9.63 5.09 24.82
C ILE A 278 9.56 6.12 23.69
N GLY A 279 10.66 6.82 23.42
CA GLY A 279 10.72 7.84 22.37
C GLY A 279 10.35 7.29 21.00
N MET A 280 10.91 6.14 20.59
CA MET A 280 10.58 5.51 19.31
C MET A 280 9.13 5.04 19.24
N THR A 281 8.58 4.53 20.35
CA THR A 281 7.18 4.07 20.38
C THR A 281 6.21 5.23 20.25
N LEU A 282 6.49 6.36 20.92
CA LEU A 282 5.69 7.59 20.77
C LEU A 282 5.82 8.17 19.36
N LEU A 283 7.04 8.19 18.81
CA LEU A 283 7.33 8.68 17.46
C LEU A 283 6.61 7.83 16.39
N ALA A 284 6.56 6.52 16.54
CA ALA A 284 5.90 5.65 15.57
C ALA A 284 4.43 6.04 15.35
N TYR A 285 3.69 6.32 16.43
CA TYR A 285 2.30 6.78 16.32
C TYR A 285 2.19 8.24 15.86
N ALA A 286 3.09 9.12 16.29
CA ALA A 286 3.17 10.49 15.79
C ALA A 286 3.33 10.52 14.26
N LEU A 287 4.11 9.59 13.69
CA LEU A 287 4.29 9.45 12.24
C LEU A 287 3.05 8.90 11.53
N VAL A 288 2.19 8.10 12.19
CA VAL A 288 0.86 7.75 11.63
C VAL A 288 0.00 9.01 11.45
N LEU A 289 -0.01 9.88 12.46
CA LEU A 289 -0.78 11.14 12.39
C LEU A 289 -0.18 12.10 11.36
N TYR A 290 1.15 12.21 11.31
CA TYR A 290 1.84 12.96 10.28
C TYR A 290 1.50 12.44 8.88
N GLY A 291 1.56 11.14 8.64
CA GLY A 291 1.17 10.53 7.37
C GLY A 291 -0.30 10.81 7.04
N SER A 292 -1.20 10.71 8.03
CA SER A 292 -2.61 11.06 7.86
C SER A 292 -2.81 12.55 7.53
N PHE A 293 -2.04 13.44 8.14
CA PHE A 293 -2.03 14.86 7.80
C PHE A 293 -1.56 15.09 6.36
N MET A 294 -0.42 14.53 5.96
CA MET A 294 0.12 14.68 4.60
C MET A 294 -0.90 14.25 3.53
N THR A 295 -1.55 13.11 3.74
CA THR A 295 -2.49 12.56 2.74
C THR A 295 -3.82 13.29 2.66
N ARG A 296 -4.28 13.94 3.77
CA ARG A 296 -5.65 14.45 3.91
C ARG A 296 -5.76 15.97 4.01
N SER A 297 -4.65 16.67 4.15
CA SER A 297 -4.66 18.14 4.31
C SER A 297 -4.77 18.90 2.98
N GLY A 298 -4.71 18.21 1.84
CA GLY A 298 -4.60 18.84 0.53
C GLY A 298 -3.20 19.40 0.20
N VAL A 299 -2.24 19.33 1.14
CA VAL A 299 -0.89 19.91 0.97
C VAL A 299 -0.11 19.24 -0.16
N LEU A 300 -0.36 17.97 -0.43
CA LEU A 300 0.34 17.26 -1.50
C LEU A 300 -0.15 17.66 -2.89
N GLY A 301 -1.44 18.05 -3.05
CA GLY A 301 -1.99 18.46 -4.34
C GLY A 301 -1.62 17.49 -5.45
N GLU A 302 -0.98 18.02 -6.51
CA GLU A 302 -0.50 17.23 -7.66
C GLU A 302 0.79 16.43 -7.39
N ALA A 303 1.39 16.55 -6.20
CA ALA A 303 2.64 15.84 -5.89
C ALA A 303 2.46 14.33 -5.64
N SER A 304 1.21 13.87 -5.48
CA SER A 304 0.88 12.45 -5.28
C SER A 304 -0.47 12.12 -5.92
N VAL A 305 -0.51 11.00 -6.65
CA VAL A 305 -1.75 10.44 -7.21
C VAL A 305 -2.68 9.86 -6.13
N HIS A 306 -2.21 9.75 -4.90
CA HIS A 306 -2.94 9.19 -3.75
C HIS A 306 -3.45 10.27 -2.79
N SER A 307 -3.21 11.56 -3.05
CA SER A 307 -3.65 12.63 -2.15
C SER A 307 -5.16 12.87 -2.28
N PHE A 308 -5.79 13.14 -1.12
CA PHE A 308 -7.17 13.61 -1.11
C PHE A 308 -7.22 15.10 -1.42
N ALA A 309 -8.37 15.55 -1.92
CA ALA A 309 -8.67 16.97 -2.11
C ALA A 309 -8.67 17.73 -0.78
N ASP A 310 -8.64 19.06 -0.85
CA ASP A 310 -8.69 19.94 0.32
C ASP A 310 -9.91 19.60 1.21
N PRO A 311 -9.69 19.29 2.51
CA PRO A 311 -10.76 18.94 3.44
C PRO A 311 -11.62 20.14 3.86
N GLY A 312 -11.19 21.35 3.56
CA GLY A 312 -11.76 22.60 4.07
C GLY A 312 -11.14 23.03 5.41
N ASN A 313 -11.27 24.31 5.71
CA ASN A 313 -10.58 24.98 6.84
C ASN A 313 -10.81 24.33 8.19
N LEU A 314 -12.05 23.90 8.50
CA LEU A 314 -12.35 23.29 9.80
C LEU A 314 -11.68 21.93 9.98
N ALA A 315 -11.80 21.05 8.97
CA ALA A 315 -11.18 19.72 9.02
C ALA A 315 -9.65 19.82 9.02
N PHE A 316 -9.07 20.72 8.23
CA PHE A 316 -7.64 21.03 8.28
C PHE A 316 -7.18 21.46 9.67
N THR A 317 -7.88 22.40 10.29
CA THR A 317 -7.56 22.89 11.64
C THR A 317 -7.63 21.76 12.67
N LEU A 318 -8.66 20.92 12.60
CA LEU A 318 -8.79 19.77 13.50
C LEU A 318 -7.66 18.74 13.32
N LEU A 319 -7.22 18.48 12.08
CA LEU A 319 -6.06 17.61 11.79
C LEU A 319 -4.78 18.18 12.45
N VAL A 320 -4.52 19.48 12.30
CA VAL A 320 -3.35 20.14 12.90
C VAL A 320 -3.43 20.13 14.43
N CYS A 321 -4.60 20.45 15.02
CA CYS A 321 -4.81 20.42 16.45
C CYS A 321 -4.62 19.02 17.04
N ALA A 322 -5.15 17.99 16.37
CA ALA A 322 -4.97 16.61 16.80
C ALA A 322 -3.51 16.17 16.71
N MET A 323 -2.84 16.47 15.61
CA MET A 323 -1.41 16.19 15.45
C MET A 323 -0.62 16.89 16.57
N GLY A 324 -0.88 18.16 16.83
CA GLY A 324 -0.27 18.89 17.93
C GLY A 324 -0.53 18.24 19.30
N LEU A 325 -1.76 17.89 19.60
CA LEU A 325 -2.14 17.25 20.88
C LEU A 325 -1.42 15.91 21.08
N PHE A 326 -1.48 15.01 20.09
CA PHE A 326 -0.90 13.66 20.18
C PHE A 326 0.63 13.65 20.06
N ILE A 327 1.27 14.72 19.63
CA ILE A 327 2.72 14.86 19.61
C ILE A 327 3.22 15.64 20.84
N LEU A 328 2.70 16.83 21.07
CA LEU A 328 3.25 17.73 22.09
C LEU A 328 2.95 17.26 23.52
N VAL A 329 1.74 16.73 23.80
CA VAL A 329 1.41 16.26 25.15
C VAL A 329 2.24 15.03 25.55
N PRO A 330 2.36 13.95 24.73
CA PRO A 330 3.25 12.83 25.04
C PRO A 330 4.73 13.25 25.13
N LEU A 331 5.18 14.15 24.28
CA LEU A 331 6.54 14.68 24.32
C LEU A 331 6.78 15.45 25.62
N ALA A 332 5.86 16.30 26.03
CA ALA A 332 5.98 17.04 27.29
C ALA A 332 6.04 16.10 28.51
N ILE A 333 5.19 15.06 28.55
CA ILE A 333 5.22 14.04 29.60
C ILE A 333 6.53 13.27 29.56
N PHE A 334 7.02 12.89 28.37
CA PHE A 334 8.29 12.19 28.18
C PHE A 334 9.46 13.03 28.69
N LEU A 335 9.53 14.31 28.33
CA LEU A 335 10.57 15.25 28.78
C LEU A 335 10.47 15.50 30.29
N TRP A 336 9.28 15.68 30.83
CA TRP A 336 9.06 15.83 32.28
C TRP A 336 9.61 14.63 33.07
N ARG A 337 9.42 13.40 32.54
CA ARG A 337 9.90 12.16 33.16
C ARG A 337 11.35 11.81 32.81
N TRP A 338 12.01 12.59 31.96
CA TRP A 338 13.32 12.26 31.39
C TRP A 338 14.38 11.91 32.44
N ARG A 339 14.44 12.66 33.53
CA ARG A 339 15.44 12.45 34.60
C ARG A 339 15.17 11.18 35.40
N GLU A 340 13.93 10.79 35.58
CA GLU A 340 13.55 9.57 36.31
C GLU A 340 13.94 8.29 35.55
N MET A 341 14.15 8.38 34.24
CA MET A 341 14.56 7.28 33.37
C MET A 341 16.08 7.13 33.28
N SER A 342 16.86 7.93 34.00
CA SER A 342 18.33 7.82 34.05
C SER A 342 18.75 6.90 35.20
N GLY A 343 19.33 5.76 34.94
CA GLY A 343 19.78 4.91 36.02
C GLY A 343 20.31 3.54 35.64
N PHE A 344 20.25 3.19 34.38
CA PHE A 344 20.81 1.94 33.90
C PHE A 344 21.97 2.21 32.97
N GLY A 345 23.17 2.37 33.55
CA GLY A 345 24.43 2.50 32.80
C GLY A 345 24.62 1.30 31.87
N GLN A 346 24.81 1.60 30.59
CA GLN A 346 25.03 0.57 29.58
C GLN A 346 26.53 0.42 29.39
N ASN A 347 27.17 -0.50 30.11
CA ASN A 347 28.52 -0.96 29.79
C ASN A 347 28.43 -2.08 28.75
N TYR A 348 27.98 -1.73 27.53
CA TYR A 348 27.99 -2.70 26.43
C TYR A 348 29.36 -2.73 25.77
N GLN A 349 29.86 -3.94 25.60
CA GLN A 349 31.00 -4.15 24.71
C GLN A 349 30.57 -3.98 23.25
N ILE A 350 31.46 -3.44 22.42
CA ILE A 350 31.19 -3.25 20.98
C ILE A 350 30.72 -4.56 20.33
N LEU A 351 31.40 -5.68 20.63
CA LEU A 351 31.01 -7.00 20.17
C LEU A 351 29.96 -7.63 21.09
N SER A 352 28.77 -7.07 21.10
CA SER A 352 27.63 -7.60 21.85
C SER A 352 26.34 -7.55 21.02
N ARG A 353 25.40 -8.42 21.35
CA ARG A 353 24.09 -8.41 20.69
C ARG A 353 23.31 -7.12 20.95
N GLU A 354 23.47 -6.54 22.13
CA GLU A 354 22.85 -5.26 22.52
C GLU A 354 23.31 -4.14 21.62
N THR A 355 24.62 -4.00 21.41
CA THR A 355 25.18 -2.97 20.52
C THR A 355 24.72 -3.16 19.08
N SER A 356 24.68 -4.42 18.62
CA SER A 356 24.19 -4.77 17.28
C SER A 356 22.72 -4.38 17.08
N LEU A 357 21.84 -4.69 18.05
CA LEU A 357 20.42 -4.32 17.97
C LEU A 357 20.20 -2.80 18.09
N SER A 358 21.01 -2.13 18.92
CA SER A 358 20.99 -0.68 19.04
C SER A 358 21.42 0.00 17.73
N LEU A 359 22.48 -0.53 17.09
CA LEU A 359 22.94 -0.02 15.80
C LEU A 359 21.92 -0.29 14.69
N ALA A 360 21.27 -1.46 14.66
CA ALA A 360 20.18 -1.73 13.74
C ALA A 360 19.03 -0.72 13.89
N SER A 361 18.66 -0.40 15.14
CA SER A 361 17.64 0.61 15.43
C SER A 361 18.06 2.01 15.00
N ALA A 362 19.32 2.35 15.14
CA ALA A 362 19.87 3.64 14.69
C ALA A 362 19.86 3.75 13.15
N VAL A 363 20.22 2.67 12.43
CA VAL A 363 20.19 2.62 10.96
C VAL A 363 18.75 2.72 10.45
N LEU A 364 17.80 2.02 11.07
CA LEU A 364 16.38 2.15 10.74
C LEU A 364 15.84 3.56 11.01
N GLY A 365 16.30 4.18 12.11
CA GLY A 365 16.00 5.57 12.42
C GLY A 365 16.57 6.56 11.40
N ALA A 366 17.80 6.33 10.94
CA ALA A 366 18.42 7.11 9.88
C ALA A 366 17.66 6.94 8.54
N SER A 367 17.26 5.71 8.21
CA SER A 367 16.41 5.43 7.05
C SER A 367 15.07 6.19 7.15
N ALA A 368 14.40 6.12 8.30
CA ALA A 368 13.18 6.88 8.54
C ALA A 368 13.40 8.40 8.42
N LEU A 369 14.53 8.93 8.87
CA LEU A 369 14.86 10.36 8.75
C LEU A 369 15.04 10.77 7.29
N VAL A 370 15.72 9.97 6.47
CA VAL A 370 15.87 10.22 5.02
C VAL A 370 14.48 10.27 4.36
N VAL A 371 13.63 9.28 4.63
CA VAL A 371 12.26 9.24 4.08
C VAL A 371 11.45 10.45 4.57
N PHE A 372 11.55 10.81 5.85
CA PHE A 372 10.82 11.95 6.43
C PHE A 372 11.21 13.27 5.76
N ILE A 373 12.51 13.52 5.57
CA ILE A 373 13.01 14.75 4.93
C ILE A 373 12.47 14.85 3.50
N GLY A 374 12.62 13.81 2.70
CA GLY A 374 12.15 13.82 1.32
C GLY A 374 10.64 13.94 1.20
N THR A 375 9.89 13.21 2.04
CA THR A 375 8.42 13.24 2.06
C THR A 375 7.86 14.60 2.54
N SER A 376 8.63 15.34 3.34
CA SER A 376 8.24 16.68 3.82
C SER A 376 8.57 17.80 2.82
N ALA A 377 9.31 17.53 1.75
CA ALA A 377 9.70 18.54 0.77
C ALA A 377 8.52 19.29 0.11
N PRO A 378 7.38 18.65 -0.21
CA PRO A 378 6.20 19.34 -0.74
C PRO A 378 5.66 20.44 0.17
N LEU A 379 5.82 20.31 1.51
CA LEU A 379 5.46 21.38 2.47
C LEU A 379 6.22 22.69 2.19
N LEU A 380 7.41 22.58 1.61
CA LEU A 380 8.25 23.68 1.19
C LEU A 380 8.15 23.98 -0.32
N LYS A 381 7.13 23.43 -1.00
CA LYS A 381 6.92 23.54 -2.45
C LYS A 381 8.10 23.03 -3.28
N LYS A 382 8.85 22.03 -2.76
CA LYS A 382 9.98 21.39 -3.45
C LYS A 382 9.61 19.97 -3.86
N LYS A 383 10.08 19.53 -5.03
CA LYS A 383 10.03 18.13 -5.46
C LYS A 383 11.38 17.47 -5.15
N VAL A 384 11.35 16.23 -4.72
CA VAL A 384 12.54 15.39 -4.48
C VAL A 384 12.53 14.25 -5.47
N ASP A 385 13.65 14.06 -6.14
CA ASP A 385 13.84 12.97 -7.09
C ASP A 385 13.90 11.62 -6.35
N PRO A 386 13.31 10.53 -6.89
CA PRO A 386 13.45 9.18 -6.36
C PRO A 386 14.89 8.73 -6.09
N ASP A 387 15.85 9.23 -6.86
CA ASP A 387 17.27 8.95 -6.67
C ASP A 387 17.82 9.45 -5.33
N PHE A 388 17.27 10.51 -4.77
CA PHE A 388 17.60 10.98 -3.43
C PHE A 388 17.40 9.86 -2.39
N TYR A 389 16.23 9.22 -2.42
CA TYR A 389 15.93 8.14 -1.49
C TYR A 389 16.82 6.92 -1.77
N THR A 390 16.90 6.51 -3.02
CA THR A 390 17.63 5.31 -3.43
C THR A 390 19.10 5.39 -3.07
N ASN A 391 19.78 6.49 -3.42
CA ASN A 391 21.22 6.65 -3.18
C ASN A 391 21.57 6.71 -1.68
N LEU A 392 20.73 7.34 -0.85
CA LEU A 392 20.97 7.40 0.60
C LEU A 392 20.65 6.07 1.30
N HIS A 393 19.72 5.25 0.76
CA HIS A 393 19.40 3.97 1.35
C HIS A 393 20.42 2.86 1.03
N ILE A 394 21.15 2.94 -0.08
CA ILE A 394 22.15 1.93 -0.46
C ILE A 394 23.15 1.63 0.68
N PRO A 395 23.88 2.60 1.26
CA PRO A 395 24.78 2.30 2.36
C PRO A 395 24.06 1.82 3.63
N LEU A 396 22.88 2.39 3.92
CA LEU A 396 22.10 1.99 5.10
C LEU A 396 21.65 0.53 5.02
N ILE A 397 21.22 0.08 3.84
CA ILE A 397 20.76 -1.30 3.63
C ILE A 397 21.90 -2.31 3.72
N VAL A 398 23.09 -1.97 3.20
CA VAL A 398 24.30 -2.82 3.34
C VAL A 398 24.65 -3.00 4.81
N VAL A 399 24.70 -1.90 5.58
CA VAL A 399 24.98 -1.97 7.02
C VAL A 399 23.91 -2.77 7.76
N LEU A 400 22.63 -2.55 7.44
CA LEU A 400 21.52 -3.27 8.07
C LEU A 400 21.58 -4.79 7.81
N LEU A 401 21.92 -5.21 6.59
CA LEU A 401 22.05 -6.63 6.23
C LEU A 401 23.27 -7.29 6.91
N VAL A 402 24.38 -6.58 6.99
CA VAL A 402 25.56 -7.08 7.75
C VAL A 402 25.20 -7.26 9.21
N ILE A 403 24.55 -6.27 9.83
CA ILE A 403 24.07 -6.36 11.22
C ILE A 403 23.06 -7.49 11.40
N ASN A 404 22.15 -7.68 10.44
CA ASN A 404 21.19 -8.77 10.44
C ASN A 404 21.89 -10.13 10.62
N GLY A 405 22.93 -10.41 9.85
CA GLY A 405 23.73 -11.64 9.99
C GLY A 405 24.53 -11.66 11.29
N LEU A 406 25.32 -10.63 11.58
CA LEU A 406 26.22 -10.60 12.74
C LEU A 406 25.48 -10.71 14.07
N SER A 407 24.33 -10.06 14.22
CA SER A 407 23.57 -10.02 15.47
C SER A 407 23.22 -11.41 16.03
N LEU A 408 23.05 -12.39 15.16
CA LEU A 408 22.72 -13.76 15.53
C LEU A 408 23.92 -14.55 16.05
N LEU A 409 25.13 -14.17 15.62
CA LEU A 409 26.38 -14.81 16.05
C LEU A 409 26.88 -14.24 17.38
N LEU A 410 26.43 -13.05 17.75
CA LEU A 410 26.83 -12.34 18.95
C LEU A 410 26.09 -12.85 20.20
N LYS A 411 26.81 -12.93 21.33
CA LYS A 411 26.25 -13.17 22.66
C LYS A 411 25.77 -11.85 23.29
N TRP A 412 24.90 -11.97 24.29
CA TRP A 412 24.53 -10.85 25.16
C TRP A 412 25.72 -10.43 26.02
N ARG A 413 25.86 -9.13 26.26
CA ARG A 413 26.94 -8.46 27.01
C ARG A 413 28.30 -8.45 26.29
N GLN A 414 28.90 -9.61 25.99
CA GLN A 414 30.21 -9.69 25.36
C GLN A 414 30.38 -10.92 24.49
N SER A 415 31.03 -10.80 23.36
CA SER A 415 31.42 -11.87 22.47
C SER A 415 32.93 -11.86 22.24
N ASN A 416 33.51 -13.05 22.07
CA ASN A 416 34.91 -13.18 21.65
C ASN A 416 34.98 -13.11 20.14
N GLY A 417 35.82 -12.19 19.60
CA GLY A 417 35.96 -11.98 18.15
C GLY A 417 36.35 -13.23 17.37
N ASN A 418 37.28 -14.03 17.91
CA ASN A 418 37.72 -15.27 17.27
C ASN A 418 36.56 -16.29 17.20
N GLU A 419 35.72 -16.35 18.22
CA GLU A 419 34.52 -17.21 18.22
C GLU A 419 33.50 -16.78 17.19
N VAL A 420 33.25 -15.47 17.07
CA VAL A 420 32.35 -14.92 16.07
C VAL A 420 32.89 -15.19 14.67
N LEU A 421 34.18 -14.97 14.43
CA LEU A 421 34.81 -15.24 13.13
C LEU A 421 34.69 -16.73 12.77
N LYS A 422 35.04 -17.66 13.69
CA LYS A 422 34.89 -19.10 13.46
C LYS A 422 33.47 -19.50 13.10
N LYS A 423 32.46 -18.89 13.73
CA LYS A 423 31.03 -19.16 13.44
C LYS A 423 30.57 -18.59 12.11
N SER A 424 31.20 -17.51 11.62
CA SER A 424 30.85 -16.86 10.37
C SER A 424 31.57 -17.42 9.15
N ILE A 425 32.65 -18.20 9.31
CA ILE A 425 33.48 -18.71 8.19
C ILE A 425 32.61 -19.39 7.12
N THR A 426 31.74 -20.33 7.50
CA THR A 426 30.87 -21.04 6.54
C THR A 426 29.99 -20.10 5.75
N ALA A 427 29.40 -19.10 6.44
CA ALA A 427 28.56 -18.10 5.79
C ALA A 427 29.36 -17.15 4.88
N LEU A 428 30.58 -16.76 5.33
CA LEU A 428 31.48 -15.92 4.53
C LEU A 428 31.96 -16.63 3.27
N VAL A 429 32.36 -17.92 3.37
CA VAL A 429 32.77 -18.71 2.22
C VAL A 429 31.61 -18.88 1.23
N ALA A 430 30.41 -19.25 1.72
CA ALA A 430 29.23 -19.37 0.86
C ALA A 430 28.89 -18.03 0.17
N THR A 431 28.93 -16.94 0.91
CA THR A 431 28.72 -15.59 0.36
C THR A 431 29.77 -15.25 -0.69
N GLY A 432 31.05 -15.53 -0.43
CA GLY A 432 32.12 -15.26 -1.39
C GLY A 432 31.94 -16.03 -2.68
N VAL A 433 31.67 -17.33 -2.61
CA VAL A 433 31.44 -18.18 -3.80
C VAL A 433 30.25 -17.68 -4.62
N ILE A 434 29.11 -17.40 -3.97
CA ILE A 434 27.92 -16.91 -4.67
C ILE A 434 28.18 -15.54 -5.28
N THR A 435 28.80 -14.62 -4.54
CA THR A 435 29.09 -13.27 -5.05
C THR A 435 30.04 -13.31 -6.24
N LEU A 436 31.10 -14.15 -6.18
CA LEU A 436 32.00 -14.35 -7.32
C LEU A 436 31.27 -14.95 -8.54
N GLY A 437 30.35 -15.89 -8.32
CA GLY A 437 29.51 -16.45 -9.37
C GLY A 437 28.65 -15.37 -10.05
N ILE A 438 28.06 -14.48 -9.27
CA ILE A 438 27.22 -13.37 -9.76
C ILE A 438 28.07 -12.33 -10.51
N ILE A 439 29.27 -12.04 -10.05
CA ILE A 439 30.23 -11.19 -10.78
C ILE A 439 30.62 -11.84 -12.12
N TRP A 440 30.85 -13.15 -12.12
CA TRP A 440 31.13 -13.91 -13.34
C TRP A 440 29.96 -13.90 -14.34
N MET A 441 28.71 -13.91 -13.82
CA MET A 441 27.49 -13.76 -14.62
C MET A 441 27.28 -12.35 -15.20
N GLY A 442 28.18 -11.38 -14.91
CA GLY A 442 28.18 -10.07 -15.55
C GLY A 442 27.76 -8.89 -14.66
N VAL A 443 27.47 -9.09 -13.39
CA VAL A 443 27.21 -7.97 -12.45
C VAL A 443 28.51 -7.23 -12.18
N ARG A 444 28.55 -5.91 -12.48
CA ARG A 444 29.77 -5.07 -12.37
C ARG A 444 29.60 -3.88 -11.44
N ASP A 445 28.36 -3.44 -11.14
CA ASP A 445 28.11 -2.29 -10.25
C ASP A 445 28.48 -2.68 -8.81
N LEU A 446 29.46 -1.96 -8.24
CA LEU A 446 29.96 -2.19 -6.89
C LEU A 446 28.87 -2.02 -5.82
N ARG A 447 27.89 -1.14 -6.05
CA ARG A 447 26.77 -0.93 -5.14
C ARG A 447 25.91 -2.19 -5.04
N PHE A 448 25.55 -2.76 -6.18
CA PHE A 448 24.79 -4.00 -6.24
C PHE A 448 25.58 -5.20 -5.72
N ILE A 449 26.87 -5.30 -6.02
CA ILE A 449 27.76 -6.36 -5.48
C ILE A 449 27.77 -6.28 -3.96
N ALA A 450 27.92 -5.10 -3.36
CA ALA A 450 27.93 -4.91 -1.91
C ALA A 450 26.60 -5.32 -1.26
N ILE A 451 25.46 -4.91 -1.84
CA ILE A 451 24.12 -5.28 -1.34
C ILE A 451 23.91 -6.80 -1.45
N ILE A 452 24.26 -7.40 -2.59
CA ILE A 452 24.12 -8.84 -2.84
C ILE A 452 24.96 -9.64 -1.85
N ALA A 453 26.24 -9.25 -1.65
CA ALA A 453 27.11 -9.91 -0.70
C ALA A 453 26.57 -9.81 0.75
N ALA A 454 26.13 -8.64 1.17
CA ALA A 454 25.54 -8.43 2.49
C ALA A 454 24.24 -9.24 2.68
N ALA A 455 23.38 -9.31 1.64
CA ALA A 455 22.14 -10.07 1.67
C ALA A 455 22.39 -11.59 1.74
N PHE A 456 23.34 -12.13 0.96
CA PHE A 456 23.69 -13.54 1.04
C PHE A 456 24.39 -13.89 2.35
N PHE A 457 25.20 -12.99 2.92
CA PHE A 457 25.75 -13.18 4.25
C PHE A 457 24.63 -13.28 5.31
N ALA A 458 23.70 -12.33 5.31
CA ALA A 458 22.54 -12.34 6.20
C ALA A 458 21.72 -13.62 6.03
N LEU A 459 21.40 -13.99 4.80
CA LEU A 459 20.64 -15.20 4.45
C LEU A 459 21.34 -16.47 4.96
N SER A 460 22.62 -16.62 4.66
CA SER A 460 23.42 -17.79 5.05
C SER A 460 23.49 -17.95 6.57
N VAL A 461 23.71 -16.86 7.31
CA VAL A 461 23.75 -16.91 8.78
C VAL A 461 22.39 -17.25 9.36
N ASN A 462 21.31 -16.62 8.86
CA ASN A 462 19.95 -16.90 9.35
C ASN A 462 19.54 -18.34 9.10
N ILE A 463 19.83 -18.90 7.92
CA ILE A 463 19.59 -20.31 7.60
C ILE A 463 20.43 -21.22 8.51
N GLN A 464 21.72 -20.96 8.64
CA GLN A 464 22.63 -21.78 9.46
C GLN A 464 22.19 -21.83 10.94
N VAL A 465 21.85 -20.69 11.53
CA VAL A 465 21.45 -20.62 12.93
C VAL A 465 20.03 -21.14 13.12
N GLY A 466 19.11 -20.77 12.23
CA GLY A 466 17.73 -21.26 12.23
C GLY A 466 17.67 -22.79 12.10
N TRP A 467 18.47 -23.37 11.20
CA TRP A 467 18.57 -24.82 11.03
C TRP A 467 19.08 -25.53 12.29
N LYS A 468 20.11 -24.99 12.95
CA LYS A 468 20.61 -25.55 14.23
C LYS A 468 19.52 -25.55 15.30
N VAL A 469 18.76 -24.49 15.41
CA VAL A 469 17.63 -24.35 16.33
C VAL A 469 16.57 -25.41 15.99
N LEU A 470 16.15 -25.46 14.73
CA LEU A 470 15.16 -26.42 14.25
C LEU A 470 15.59 -27.87 14.51
N ARG A 471 16.84 -28.23 14.19
CA ARG A 471 17.41 -29.56 14.41
C ARG A 471 17.48 -29.92 15.90
N GLY A 472 17.85 -28.96 16.76
CA GLY A 472 17.89 -29.19 18.22
C GLY A 472 16.49 -29.52 18.77
N HIS A 473 15.46 -28.82 18.30
CA HIS A 473 14.08 -29.09 18.70
C HIS A 473 13.51 -30.36 18.07
N TRP A 474 13.89 -30.66 16.84
CA TRP A 474 13.56 -31.93 16.19
C TRP A 474 14.04 -33.12 17.00
N ASN A 475 15.28 -33.08 17.49
CA ASN A 475 15.84 -34.12 18.34
C ASN A 475 15.13 -34.22 19.71
N LEU A 476 14.77 -33.07 20.32
CA LEU A 476 14.03 -33.03 21.58
C LEU A 476 12.58 -33.54 21.44
N ALA A 477 11.95 -33.33 20.30
CA ALA A 477 10.59 -33.83 20.04
C ALA A 477 10.53 -35.37 19.89
N PHE A 478 11.66 -36.00 19.64
CA PHE A 478 11.80 -37.47 19.57
C PHE A 478 12.35 -38.12 20.84
N ASP A 479 12.69 -37.28 21.87
CA ASP A 479 13.30 -37.78 23.12
C ASP A 479 12.32 -37.58 24.29
N ARG A 480 11.91 -38.68 24.89
CA ARG A 480 11.40 -38.93 26.25
C ARG A 480 9.99 -38.54 26.72
N ASN A 481 9.25 -37.63 26.16
CA ASN A 481 7.84 -37.36 26.55
C ASN A 481 7.10 -36.49 25.54
N ALA A 482 7.59 -36.45 24.32
CA ALA A 482 6.94 -35.80 23.24
C ALA A 482 5.75 -36.63 22.70
N PRO A 483 4.77 -35.99 22.06
CA PRO A 483 3.77 -36.74 21.31
C PRO A 483 4.46 -37.75 20.41
N THR A 484 3.96 -38.99 20.39
CA THR A 484 4.60 -40.12 19.71
C THR A 484 4.95 -39.73 18.27
N LYS A 485 6.02 -40.36 17.71
CA LYS A 485 6.40 -40.15 16.29
C LYS A 485 5.18 -40.25 15.34
N GLN A 486 4.23 -41.10 15.74
CA GLN A 486 2.96 -41.30 15.05
C GLN A 486 2.03 -40.08 15.12
N ASP A 487 1.91 -39.39 16.26
CA ASP A 487 1.11 -38.15 16.40
C ASP A 487 1.72 -36.98 15.62
N TYR A 488 3.04 -36.90 15.61
CA TYR A 488 3.75 -35.90 14.81
C TYR A 488 3.54 -36.13 13.32
N LEU A 489 3.75 -37.36 12.82
CA LEU A 489 3.53 -37.74 11.45
C LEU A 489 2.05 -37.55 11.04
N ARG A 490 1.11 -37.87 11.92
CA ARG A 490 -0.33 -37.63 11.67
C ARG A 490 -0.65 -36.15 11.53
N ARG A 491 -0.08 -35.30 12.37
CA ARG A 491 -0.34 -33.86 12.34
C ARG A 491 0.33 -33.18 11.13
N VAL A 492 1.58 -33.54 10.81
CA VAL A 492 2.28 -33.11 9.60
C VAL A 492 1.56 -33.63 8.36
N GLY A 493 1.13 -34.88 8.36
CA GLY A 493 0.36 -35.47 7.26
C GLY A 493 -1.00 -34.80 7.06
N THR A 494 -1.71 -34.46 8.14
CA THR A 494 -2.99 -33.70 8.05
C THR A 494 -2.78 -32.32 7.48
N ALA A 495 -1.76 -31.60 7.95
CA ALA A 495 -1.46 -30.28 7.46
C ALA A 495 -0.96 -30.29 6.02
N LEU A 496 -0.12 -31.26 5.64
CA LEU A 496 0.29 -31.46 4.25
C LEU A 496 -0.90 -31.85 3.36
N GLY A 497 -1.79 -32.70 3.87
CA GLY A 497 -3.03 -33.08 3.16
C GLY A 497 -3.96 -31.90 2.92
N ILE A 498 -4.16 -31.04 3.91
CA ILE A 498 -4.97 -29.82 3.76
C ILE A 498 -4.31 -28.86 2.74
N THR A 499 -2.98 -28.72 2.80
CA THR A 499 -2.23 -27.88 1.86
C THR A 499 -2.33 -28.41 0.43
N LEU A 500 -2.16 -29.71 0.25
CA LEU A 500 -2.31 -30.35 -1.06
C LEU A 500 -3.76 -30.28 -1.56
N ALA A 501 -4.74 -30.43 -0.67
CA ALA A 501 -6.16 -30.30 -1.04
C ALA A 501 -6.49 -28.86 -1.48
N ILE A 502 -6.03 -27.85 -0.76
CA ILE A 502 -6.18 -26.44 -1.15
C ILE A 502 -5.45 -26.18 -2.47
N GLY A 503 -4.22 -26.65 -2.62
CA GLY A 503 -3.44 -26.53 -3.85
C GLY A 503 -4.13 -27.22 -5.04
N LEU A 504 -4.68 -28.42 -4.84
CA LEU A 504 -5.42 -29.16 -5.86
C LEU A 504 -6.73 -28.48 -6.24
N VAL A 505 -7.52 -28.01 -5.27
CA VAL A 505 -8.75 -27.24 -5.51
C VAL A 505 -8.44 -25.96 -6.29
N THR A 506 -7.37 -25.27 -5.93
CA THR A 506 -6.94 -24.05 -6.63
C THR A 506 -6.46 -24.37 -8.05
N LEU A 507 -5.74 -25.48 -8.25
CA LEU A 507 -5.34 -25.97 -9.57
C LEU A 507 -6.55 -26.39 -10.44
N LEU A 508 -7.53 -27.07 -9.86
CA LEU A 508 -8.76 -27.46 -10.55
C LEU A 508 -9.63 -26.24 -10.89
N VAL A 509 -9.72 -25.27 -10.00
CA VAL A 509 -10.44 -24.01 -10.25
C VAL A 509 -9.70 -23.17 -11.31
N SER A 510 -8.36 -23.17 -11.33
CA SER A 510 -7.57 -22.47 -12.34
C SER A 510 -7.58 -23.18 -13.71
N SER A 511 -7.73 -24.51 -13.75
CA SER A 511 -7.78 -25.28 -15.00
C SER A 511 -9.19 -25.32 -15.62
N ALA A 512 -10.23 -25.02 -14.87
CA ALA A 512 -11.62 -24.97 -15.34
C ALA A 512 -11.99 -23.68 -16.12
N GLY A 513 -11.04 -22.88 -16.45
CA GLY A 513 -10.88 -21.96 -17.60
C GLY A 513 -11.89 -20.85 -17.85
N ASP A 514 -13.08 -20.82 -17.30
CA ASP A 514 -14.12 -19.83 -17.67
C ASP A 514 -14.95 -19.27 -16.49
N TYR A 515 -14.55 -19.52 -15.27
CA TYR A 515 -15.27 -18.95 -14.12
C TYR A 515 -14.71 -17.60 -13.69
N ASN A 516 -15.38 -16.56 -14.16
CA ASN A 516 -15.25 -15.17 -13.74
C ASN A 516 -15.69 -14.92 -12.28
N LEU A 517 -15.31 -15.80 -11.33
CA LEU A 517 -15.71 -15.66 -9.93
C LEU A 517 -15.07 -14.44 -9.26
N PHE A 518 -13.93 -13.96 -9.77
CA PHE A 518 -13.21 -12.81 -9.28
C PHE A 518 -12.58 -11.96 -10.41
N GLY A 519 -13.30 -11.79 -11.54
CA GLY A 519 -12.82 -10.99 -12.67
C GLY A 519 -11.42 -11.40 -13.13
N GLY A 520 -11.21 -11.80 -14.35
CA GLY A 520 -10.00 -12.39 -14.98
C GLY A 520 -8.59 -12.17 -14.41
N LEU A 521 -8.46 -11.31 -13.41
CA LEU A 521 -7.19 -10.89 -12.79
C LEU A 521 -6.56 -11.98 -11.91
N ILE A 522 -7.37 -12.79 -11.25
CA ILE A 522 -6.88 -13.82 -10.32
C ILE A 522 -6.29 -15.01 -11.08
N LEU A 523 -6.80 -15.34 -12.25
CA LEU A 523 -6.46 -16.59 -12.95
C LEU A 523 -5.12 -16.55 -13.70
N GLN A 524 -4.64 -15.41 -14.16
CA GLN A 524 -3.37 -15.33 -14.91
C GLN A 524 -2.12 -15.30 -14.02
N GLY A 525 -2.20 -14.85 -12.78
CA GLY A 525 -1.06 -14.86 -11.81
C GLY A 525 -1.10 -16.01 -10.79
N TRP A 526 -2.17 -16.77 -10.74
CA TRP A 526 -2.49 -17.74 -9.69
C TRP A 526 -1.57 -18.95 -9.57
N PRO A 527 -1.03 -19.58 -10.63
CA PRO A 527 -0.17 -20.74 -10.45
C PRO A 527 1.06 -20.42 -9.59
N TYR A 528 1.63 -19.23 -9.74
CA TYR A 528 2.83 -18.82 -9.00
C TYR A 528 2.49 -18.39 -7.57
N PHE A 529 1.41 -17.66 -7.38
CA PHE A 529 0.94 -17.27 -6.04
C PHE A 529 0.51 -18.49 -5.24
N THR A 530 -0.11 -19.48 -5.89
CA THR A 530 -0.52 -20.73 -5.26
C THR A 530 0.67 -21.59 -4.89
N ILE A 531 1.66 -21.73 -5.78
CA ILE A 531 2.89 -22.46 -5.50
C ILE A 531 3.66 -21.79 -4.38
N LEU A 532 3.77 -20.46 -4.42
CA LEU A 532 4.42 -19.69 -3.36
C LEU A 532 3.66 -19.77 -2.04
N PHE A 533 2.34 -19.64 -2.06
CA PHE A 533 1.48 -19.77 -0.87
C PHE A 533 1.50 -21.19 -0.33
N ALA A 534 1.47 -22.20 -1.19
CA ALA A 534 1.61 -23.61 -0.81
C ALA A 534 3.01 -23.89 -0.25
N ALA A 535 4.08 -23.36 -0.85
CA ALA A 535 5.43 -23.46 -0.32
C ALA A 535 5.57 -22.75 1.03
N LEU A 536 4.98 -21.56 1.20
CA LEU A 536 4.95 -20.84 2.47
C LEU A 536 4.11 -21.55 3.52
N LEU A 537 2.99 -22.17 3.13
CA LEU A 537 2.15 -22.97 4.01
C LEU A 537 2.87 -24.28 4.40
N VAL A 538 3.63 -24.90 3.50
CA VAL A 538 4.51 -26.04 3.82
C VAL A 538 5.61 -25.61 4.79
N VAL A 539 6.25 -24.48 4.57
CA VAL A 539 7.23 -23.88 5.51
C VAL A 539 6.54 -23.53 6.83
N PHE A 540 5.31 -23.00 6.80
CA PHE A 540 4.50 -22.74 8.00
C PHE A 540 4.19 -24.02 8.75
N VAL A 541 3.82 -25.09 8.06
CA VAL A 541 3.49 -26.39 8.67
C VAL A 541 4.75 -27.09 9.18
N LEU A 542 5.82 -27.11 8.40
CA LEU A 542 7.07 -27.80 8.77
C LEU A 542 7.86 -27.03 9.83
N ALA A 543 7.83 -25.71 9.81
CA ALA A 543 8.56 -24.86 10.74
C ALA A 543 7.68 -24.25 11.84
N GLY A 544 6.45 -23.85 11.50
CA GLY A 544 5.53 -23.16 12.40
C GLY A 544 4.82 -24.10 13.37
N TYR A 545 4.47 -25.31 12.95
CA TYR A 545 3.82 -26.27 13.83
C TYR A 545 4.76 -26.77 14.95
N PRO A 546 6.00 -27.19 14.70
CA PRO A 546 7.00 -27.40 15.75
C PRO A 546 7.25 -26.14 16.59
N ALA A 547 7.26 -24.94 15.98
CA ALA A 547 7.40 -23.67 16.69
C ALA A 547 6.23 -23.33 17.61
N ILE A 548 5.03 -23.79 17.29
CA ILE A 548 3.83 -23.61 18.11
C ILE A 548 3.74 -24.65 19.24
N THR A 549 4.18 -25.88 19.00
CA THR A 549 4.08 -27.01 19.94
C THR A 549 5.31 -27.20 20.80
N VAL A 550 6.48 -26.87 20.31
CA VAL A 550 7.78 -26.95 20.99
C VAL A 550 8.26 -25.53 21.19
N ASP A 551 8.69 -25.17 22.40
CA ASP A 551 9.13 -23.82 22.83
C ASP A 551 10.32 -23.28 21.98
N THR A 552 10.11 -23.16 20.66
CA THR A 552 11.10 -22.70 19.68
C THR A 552 11.26 -21.20 19.76
N LYS A 553 12.00 -20.74 20.76
CA LYS A 553 12.11 -19.32 21.17
C LYS A 553 12.55 -18.31 20.09
N PHE A 554 12.89 -18.71 18.87
CA PHE A 554 13.52 -17.75 17.92
C PHE A 554 13.19 -17.93 16.43
N LEU A 555 12.34 -18.87 16.02
CA LEU A 555 12.10 -19.12 14.60
C LEU A 555 11.51 -17.92 13.88
N GLY A 556 10.58 -17.20 14.52
CA GLY A 556 9.96 -16.03 13.91
C GLY A 556 10.97 -14.95 13.51
N ALA A 557 11.99 -14.71 14.34
CA ALA A 557 13.03 -13.75 14.01
C ALA A 557 13.87 -14.20 12.79
N TYR A 558 14.25 -15.49 12.71
CA TYR A 558 15.02 -16.00 11.56
C TYR A 558 14.22 -15.91 10.26
N VAL A 559 12.95 -16.32 10.31
CA VAL A 559 12.04 -16.23 9.15
C VAL A 559 11.91 -14.79 8.69
N ALA A 560 11.67 -13.83 9.60
CA ALA A 560 11.57 -12.41 9.24
C ALA A 560 12.88 -11.88 8.63
N HIS A 561 14.04 -12.26 9.19
CA HIS A 561 15.33 -11.80 8.69
C HIS A 561 15.74 -12.46 7.37
N ILE A 562 15.33 -13.70 7.12
CA ILE A 562 15.41 -14.33 5.79
C ILE A 562 14.54 -13.55 4.79
N GLY A 563 13.30 -13.21 5.19
CA GLY A 563 12.38 -12.46 4.35
C GLY A 563 12.96 -11.14 3.87
N ILE A 564 13.57 -10.34 4.76
CA ILE A 564 14.19 -9.06 4.36
C ILE A 564 15.40 -9.26 3.44
N ALA A 565 16.20 -10.29 3.63
CA ALA A 565 17.33 -10.57 2.75
C ALA A 565 16.86 -10.98 1.33
N VAL A 566 15.84 -11.84 1.25
CA VAL A 566 15.21 -12.24 -0.03
C VAL A 566 14.54 -11.06 -0.71
N PHE A 567 13.82 -10.22 0.03
CA PHE A 567 13.21 -8.99 -0.47
C PHE A 567 14.26 -8.08 -1.13
N VAL A 568 15.37 -7.82 -0.44
CA VAL A 568 16.43 -6.94 -0.97
C VAL A 568 17.08 -7.55 -2.21
N LEU A 569 17.31 -8.87 -2.26
CA LEU A 569 17.79 -9.54 -3.47
C LEU A 569 16.81 -9.39 -4.62
N GLY A 570 15.51 -9.50 -4.37
CA GLY A 570 14.46 -9.25 -5.36
C GLY A 570 14.44 -7.81 -5.87
N VAL A 571 14.61 -6.83 -4.98
CA VAL A 571 14.70 -5.40 -5.34
C VAL A 571 15.90 -5.16 -6.25
N VAL A 572 17.09 -5.65 -5.88
CA VAL A 572 18.30 -5.50 -6.70
C VAL A 572 18.12 -6.16 -8.06
N ALA A 573 17.57 -7.37 -8.10
CA ALA A 573 17.36 -8.09 -9.35
C ALA A 573 16.32 -7.37 -10.23
N SER A 574 15.17 -6.99 -9.69
CA SER A 574 14.09 -6.40 -10.45
C SER A 574 14.34 -4.93 -10.82
N ALA A 575 14.72 -4.08 -9.86
CA ALA A 575 14.91 -2.64 -10.14
C ALA A 575 16.26 -2.35 -10.79
N GLY A 576 17.33 -3.08 -10.41
CA GLY A 576 18.69 -2.85 -10.92
C GLY A 576 18.97 -3.43 -12.30
N TYR A 577 18.21 -4.44 -12.73
CA TYR A 577 18.43 -5.16 -13.98
C TYR A 577 17.18 -5.27 -14.86
N THR A 578 16.30 -4.28 -14.77
CA THR A 578 15.16 -4.15 -15.69
C THR A 578 15.67 -3.67 -17.05
N ASP A 579 15.43 -4.46 -18.10
CA ASP A 579 15.56 -3.99 -19.48
C ASP A 579 14.32 -3.18 -19.86
N ARG A 580 14.50 -2.00 -20.46
CA ARG A 580 13.45 -1.09 -20.90
C ARG A 580 13.64 -0.75 -22.36
N GLU A 581 12.60 -0.92 -23.16
CA GLU A 581 12.57 -0.55 -24.58
C GLU A 581 11.26 0.19 -24.90
N ILE A 582 11.34 1.20 -25.77
CA ILE A 582 10.17 1.83 -26.38
C ILE A 582 10.04 1.24 -27.78
N ILE A 583 8.91 0.60 -28.04
CA ILE A 583 8.74 -0.24 -29.23
C ILE A 583 7.50 0.23 -29.99
N ARG A 584 7.68 0.50 -31.29
CA ARG A 584 6.57 0.77 -32.24
C ARG A 584 6.10 -0.56 -32.83
N LEU A 585 4.82 -0.84 -32.70
CA LEU A 585 4.20 -2.09 -33.12
C LEU A 585 3.10 -1.79 -34.15
N PRO A 586 3.40 -1.89 -35.45
CA PRO A 586 2.37 -1.87 -36.47
C PRO A 586 1.45 -3.09 -36.35
N ILE A 587 0.16 -2.91 -36.63
CA ILE A 587 -0.82 -3.98 -36.51
C ILE A 587 -0.42 -5.20 -37.35
N LYS A 588 -0.48 -6.41 -36.77
CA LYS A 588 -0.17 -7.72 -37.38
C LYS A 588 1.26 -7.87 -37.94
N LYS A 589 2.16 -6.94 -37.63
CA LYS A 589 3.58 -7.06 -38.05
C LYS A 589 4.42 -7.46 -36.82
N PRO A 590 5.19 -8.55 -36.88
CA PRO A 590 6.08 -8.95 -35.80
C PRO A 590 7.28 -8.01 -35.69
N VAL A 591 7.61 -7.57 -34.49
CA VAL A 591 8.74 -6.71 -34.15
C VAL A 591 9.61 -7.42 -33.10
N VAL A 592 10.90 -7.47 -33.34
CA VAL A 592 11.88 -8.09 -32.43
C VAL A 592 12.20 -7.14 -31.29
N ALA A 593 12.20 -7.68 -30.06
CA ALA A 593 12.41 -6.92 -28.84
C ALA A 593 13.40 -7.61 -27.89
N PHE A 594 13.94 -6.84 -26.95
CA PHE A 594 14.86 -7.29 -25.91
C PHE A 594 16.08 -8.05 -26.47
N GLY A 595 16.72 -7.46 -27.50
CA GLY A 595 17.89 -8.02 -28.11
C GLY A 595 17.66 -9.39 -28.75
N GLY A 596 16.48 -9.64 -29.33
CA GLY A 596 16.12 -10.89 -30.01
C GLY A 596 15.56 -11.99 -29.11
N LYS A 597 15.32 -11.70 -27.81
CA LYS A 597 14.74 -12.68 -26.88
C LYS A 597 13.25 -12.92 -27.12
N TYR A 598 12.55 -11.90 -27.61
CA TYR A 598 11.11 -11.93 -27.87
C TYR A 598 10.75 -11.30 -29.20
N THR A 599 9.64 -11.76 -29.75
CA THR A 599 8.96 -11.15 -30.90
C THR A 599 7.59 -10.71 -30.43
N LEU A 600 7.27 -9.43 -30.64
CA LEU A 600 6.01 -8.81 -30.24
C LEU A 600 5.16 -8.55 -31.48
N THR A 601 3.87 -8.83 -31.38
CA THR A 601 2.93 -8.58 -32.49
C THR A 601 1.68 -7.92 -31.95
N PHE A 602 1.42 -6.67 -32.37
CA PHE A 602 0.14 -6.04 -32.08
C PHE A 602 -0.97 -6.72 -32.91
N ARG A 603 -1.86 -7.43 -32.23
CA ARG A 603 -2.95 -8.18 -32.88
C ARG A 603 -4.15 -7.30 -33.23
N GLY A 604 -4.39 -6.24 -32.46
CA GLY A 604 -5.51 -5.33 -32.58
C GLY A 604 -6.10 -5.00 -31.21
N VAL A 605 -7.27 -4.38 -31.20
CA VAL A 605 -7.98 -3.97 -29.99
C VAL A 605 -9.19 -4.87 -29.70
N GLU A 606 -9.48 -5.08 -28.43
CA GLU A 606 -10.67 -5.76 -27.93
C GLU A 606 -11.45 -4.77 -27.03
N ASN A 607 -12.63 -4.36 -27.48
CA ASN A 607 -13.49 -3.47 -26.71
C ASN A 607 -14.36 -4.33 -25.76
N ALA A 608 -14.30 -3.97 -24.48
CA ALA A 608 -15.11 -4.60 -23.46
C ALA A 608 -16.23 -3.66 -22.98
N PRO A 609 -17.23 -4.14 -22.26
CA PRO A 609 -18.23 -3.29 -21.59
C PRO A 609 -17.56 -2.22 -20.73
N ASN A 610 -18.24 -1.09 -20.52
CA ASN A 610 -17.76 0.06 -19.74
C ASN A 610 -16.61 0.87 -20.40
N GLU A 611 -16.61 0.96 -21.73
CA GLU A 611 -15.63 1.77 -22.48
C GLU A 611 -14.16 1.36 -22.27
N HIS A 612 -13.95 0.12 -21.86
CA HIS A 612 -12.62 -0.47 -21.69
C HIS A 612 -12.09 -0.97 -23.03
N THR A 613 -10.89 -0.51 -23.44
CA THR A 613 -10.21 -0.94 -24.66
C THR A 613 -8.91 -1.68 -24.27
N TYR A 614 -8.84 -2.96 -24.59
CA TYR A 614 -7.65 -3.79 -24.42
C TYR A 614 -6.82 -3.81 -25.69
N TRP A 615 -5.55 -3.48 -25.59
CA TRP A 615 -4.57 -3.50 -26.67
C TRP A 615 -3.83 -4.82 -26.63
N LEU A 616 -4.10 -5.70 -27.60
CA LEU A 616 -3.61 -7.08 -27.59
C LEU A 616 -2.22 -7.18 -28.21
N VAL A 617 -1.20 -7.43 -27.39
CA VAL A 617 0.17 -7.63 -27.84
C VAL A 617 0.57 -9.08 -27.60
N ASP A 618 0.62 -9.87 -28.69
CA ASP A 618 1.07 -11.25 -28.63
C ASP A 618 2.58 -11.30 -28.51
N ILE A 619 3.06 -12.19 -27.66
CA ILE A 619 4.48 -12.37 -27.33
C ILE A 619 4.89 -13.77 -27.72
N ALA A 620 5.95 -13.90 -28.47
CA ALA A 620 6.58 -15.16 -28.80
C ALA A 620 8.06 -15.14 -28.45
N ASP A 621 8.63 -16.28 -28.08
CA ASP A 621 10.05 -16.50 -27.92
C ASP A 621 10.56 -17.50 -28.98
N LYS A 622 11.82 -17.94 -28.87
CA LYS A 622 12.41 -18.95 -29.78
C LYS A 622 11.69 -20.30 -29.81
N HIS A 623 10.82 -20.57 -28.83
CA HIS A 623 10.03 -21.80 -28.71
C HIS A 623 8.60 -21.63 -29.19
N GLY A 624 8.18 -20.42 -29.53
CA GLY A 624 6.87 -20.09 -30.06
C GLY A 624 6.11 -19.11 -29.16
N TYR A 625 4.77 -19.12 -29.28
CA TYR A 625 3.89 -18.23 -28.51
C TYR A 625 3.99 -18.47 -27.00
N VAL A 626 4.11 -17.39 -26.24
CA VAL A 626 4.31 -17.40 -24.78
C VAL A 626 3.15 -16.78 -24.02
N GLY A 627 2.43 -15.82 -24.64
CA GLY A 627 1.30 -15.15 -24.00
C GLY A 627 0.90 -13.86 -24.72
N THR A 628 -0.21 -13.27 -24.27
CA THR A 628 -0.70 -11.96 -24.76
C THR A 628 -0.70 -10.96 -23.61
N ALA A 629 0.04 -9.86 -23.76
CA ALA A 629 -0.11 -8.70 -22.89
C ALA A 629 -1.35 -7.91 -23.32
N LYS A 630 -2.09 -7.38 -22.34
CA LYS A 630 -3.33 -6.64 -22.54
C LYS A 630 -3.27 -5.28 -21.81
N PRO A 631 -2.44 -4.31 -22.26
CA PRO A 631 -2.57 -2.94 -21.77
C PRO A 631 -4.01 -2.47 -21.93
N LEU A 632 -4.53 -1.77 -20.93
CA LEU A 632 -5.91 -1.32 -20.90
C LEU A 632 -5.95 0.20 -20.95
N THR A 633 -6.82 0.74 -21.81
CA THR A 633 -7.19 2.14 -21.79
C THR A 633 -8.68 2.26 -21.58
N PHE A 634 -9.11 3.27 -20.84
CA PHE A 634 -10.53 3.57 -20.68
C PHE A 634 -10.76 5.06 -20.36
N TRP A 635 -11.94 5.51 -20.75
CA TRP A 635 -12.41 6.85 -20.47
C TRP A 635 -13.30 6.84 -19.23
N THR A 636 -13.42 7.96 -18.55
CA THR A 636 -14.20 8.04 -17.34
C THR A 636 -14.81 9.43 -17.14
N ASP A 637 -16.02 9.45 -16.62
CA ASP A 637 -16.72 10.67 -16.21
C ASP A 637 -16.00 11.39 -15.05
N PHE A 638 -15.19 10.67 -14.30
CA PHE A 638 -14.43 11.20 -13.16
C PHE A 638 -13.48 12.32 -13.55
N ASN A 639 -12.77 12.19 -14.68
CA ASN A 639 -11.88 13.21 -15.22
C ASN A 639 -12.49 14.00 -16.39
N GLN A 640 -13.83 13.94 -16.53
CA GLN A 640 -14.58 14.60 -17.60
C GLN A 640 -14.07 14.24 -19.01
N HIS A 641 -13.64 13.00 -19.19
CA HIS A 641 -13.07 12.48 -20.44
C HIS A 641 -11.89 13.31 -20.97
N SER A 642 -11.14 13.98 -20.08
CA SER A 642 -10.01 14.83 -20.49
C SER A 642 -8.81 14.03 -20.99
N GLN A 643 -8.55 12.84 -20.40
CA GLN A 643 -7.46 11.92 -20.77
C GLN A 643 -7.86 10.47 -20.47
N PRO A 644 -7.48 9.50 -21.32
CA PRO A 644 -7.69 8.10 -21.01
C PRO A 644 -6.81 7.67 -19.85
N ILE A 645 -7.32 6.77 -19.02
CA ILE A 645 -6.54 6.10 -17.98
C ILE A 645 -5.88 4.88 -18.59
N LEU A 646 -4.62 4.66 -18.23
CA LEU A 646 -3.76 3.63 -18.79
C LEU A 646 -3.38 2.63 -17.68
N ASN A 647 -3.78 1.36 -17.83
CA ASN A 647 -3.30 0.28 -16.98
C ASN A 647 -2.35 -0.62 -17.76
N PRO A 648 -1.28 -1.12 -17.14
CA PRO A 648 -0.30 -1.96 -17.82
C PRO A 648 -0.84 -3.35 -18.16
N GLY A 649 -0.37 -3.93 -19.27
CA GLY A 649 -0.51 -5.33 -19.56
C GLY A 649 0.70 -6.11 -19.06
N ILE A 650 0.52 -7.10 -18.17
CA ILE A 650 1.62 -7.84 -17.56
C ILE A 650 1.52 -9.32 -17.90
N VAL A 651 2.59 -9.89 -18.45
CA VAL A 651 2.73 -11.34 -18.61
C VAL A 651 3.76 -11.85 -17.61
N LYS A 652 3.29 -12.69 -16.67
CA LYS A 652 4.05 -13.14 -15.51
C LYS A 652 4.72 -14.50 -15.76
N PHE A 653 6.02 -14.58 -15.48
CA PHE A 653 6.81 -15.83 -15.51
C PHE A 653 7.47 -16.07 -14.14
N ALA A 654 7.92 -17.30 -13.90
CA ALA A 654 8.59 -17.64 -12.64
C ALA A 654 9.89 -16.85 -12.40
N SER A 655 10.63 -16.52 -13.47
CA SER A 655 11.93 -15.85 -13.38
C SER A 655 11.91 -14.37 -13.77
N ARG A 656 10.80 -13.88 -14.34
CA ARG A 656 10.68 -12.49 -14.81
C ARG A 656 9.23 -12.15 -15.11
N ASP A 657 8.92 -10.86 -15.18
CA ASP A 657 7.67 -10.37 -15.75
C ASP A 657 7.97 -9.53 -16.99
N LEU A 658 7.10 -9.63 -18.01
CA LEU A 658 7.06 -8.71 -19.13
C LEU A 658 5.92 -7.74 -18.90
N TYR A 659 6.25 -6.46 -18.84
CA TYR A 659 5.35 -5.40 -18.45
C TYR A 659 5.25 -4.38 -19.58
N PHE A 660 4.05 -4.03 -20.02
CA PHE A 660 3.80 -3.17 -21.16
C PHE A 660 2.86 -2.03 -20.77
N THR A 661 3.26 -0.80 -21.09
CA THR A 661 2.41 0.37 -21.00
C THR A 661 2.20 0.96 -22.37
N LEU A 662 0.99 1.40 -22.67
CA LEU A 662 0.70 2.11 -23.91
C LEU A 662 1.16 3.56 -23.78
N ASN A 663 1.97 4.04 -24.72
CA ASN A 663 2.39 5.45 -24.79
C ASN A 663 1.56 6.23 -25.79
N SER A 664 1.35 5.70 -26.99
CA SER A 664 0.50 6.28 -28.01
C SER A 664 -0.13 5.23 -28.89
N ALA A 665 -1.23 5.59 -29.50
CA ALA A 665 -1.88 4.85 -30.58
C ALA A 665 -2.12 5.83 -31.74
N GLU A 666 -1.58 5.52 -32.89
CA GLU A 666 -1.57 6.38 -34.08
C GLU A 666 -2.00 5.59 -35.30
N SER A 667 -2.50 6.27 -36.29
CA SER A 667 -2.71 5.71 -37.64
C SER A 667 -1.63 6.24 -38.54
N GLU A 668 -0.75 5.39 -39.02
CA GLU A 668 0.29 5.74 -40.00
C GLU A 668 -0.16 5.44 -41.42
N GLY A 669 0.23 6.30 -42.35
CA GLY A 669 -0.26 6.20 -43.73
C GLY A 669 -1.64 6.85 -43.87
N GLY A 670 -2.35 6.48 -44.92
CA GLY A 670 -3.58 7.15 -45.26
C GLY A 670 -3.32 8.52 -45.88
N THR A 671 -4.40 9.26 -46.11
CA THR A 671 -4.32 10.55 -46.79
C THR A 671 -3.55 11.56 -45.95
N PRO A 672 -2.54 12.24 -46.51
CA PRO A 672 -1.80 13.27 -45.80
C PRO A 672 -2.74 14.35 -45.28
N ARG A 673 -2.54 14.75 -44.02
CA ARG A 673 -3.27 15.84 -43.34
C ARG A 673 -2.29 16.91 -42.96
N ASP A 674 -2.64 18.16 -43.17
CA ASP A 674 -1.86 19.30 -42.70
C ASP A 674 -2.75 20.36 -42.08
N THR A 675 -2.22 21.08 -41.08
CA THR A 675 -2.94 22.16 -40.37
C THR A 675 -2.36 23.50 -40.77
N LEU A 676 -3.16 24.30 -41.50
CA LEU A 676 -2.74 25.59 -42.02
C LEU A 676 -3.31 26.76 -41.23
N GLY A 677 -2.44 27.66 -40.79
CA GLY A 677 -2.84 28.95 -40.24
C GLY A 677 -3.24 29.95 -41.31
N LYS A 678 -4.18 30.86 -41.02
CA LYS A 678 -4.68 31.86 -41.95
C LYS A 678 -3.58 32.78 -42.42
N MET A 679 -3.38 32.85 -43.75
CA MET A 679 -2.47 33.78 -44.45
C MET A 679 -0.96 33.68 -44.20
N GLN A 680 -0.51 32.87 -43.27
CA GLN A 680 0.90 32.85 -42.80
C GLN A 680 1.71 31.66 -43.24
N GLU A 681 1.09 30.53 -43.55
CA GLU A 681 1.76 29.27 -43.84
C GLU A 681 1.42 28.77 -45.22
N VAL A 682 2.46 28.32 -45.98
CA VAL A 682 2.28 27.62 -47.25
C VAL A 682 2.72 26.20 -47.02
N SER A 683 1.82 25.24 -47.10
CA SER A 683 2.15 23.82 -47.04
C SER A 683 2.48 23.30 -48.45
N GLN A 684 3.51 22.46 -48.50
CA GLN A 684 3.94 21.79 -49.70
C GLN A 684 3.63 20.31 -49.63
N PHE A 685 2.86 19.81 -50.60
CA PHE A 685 2.54 18.39 -50.73
C PHE A 685 3.22 17.84 -51.99
N GLY A 686 4.09 16.84 -51.78
CA GLY A 686 4.93 16.34 -52.88
C GLY A 686 5.80 17.45 -53.50
N ASP A 687 6.19 17.26 -54.76
CA ASP A 687 7.06 18.22 -55.46
C ASP A 687 6.33 19.37 -56.17
N SER A 688 4.98 19.30 -56.26
CA SER A 688 4.22 20.15 -57.17
C SER A 688 3.02 20.87 -56.58
N LEU A 689 2.57 20.56 -55.38
CA LEU A 689 1.38 21.21 -54.83
C LEU A 689 1.75 22.10 -53.64
N ARG A 690 1.38 23.41 -53.77
CA ARG A 690 1.49 24.42 -52.68
C ARG A 690 0.12 24.93 -52.31
N ILE A 691 -0.24 24.85 -51.04
CA ILE A 691 -1.54 25.29 -50.53
C ILE A 691 -1.35 26.39 -49.51
N LYS A 692 -2.20 27.41 -49.59
CA LYS A 692 -2.29 28.52 -48.61
C LYS A 692 -3.74 28.71 -48.20
N PHE A 693 -4.01 28.79 -46.90
CA PHE A 693 -5.35 29.11 -46.40
C PHE A 693 -5.60 30.63 -46.42
N LEU A 694 -6.72 31.07 -47.02
CA LEU A 694 -7.10 32.47 -47.14
C LEU A 694 -8.13 32.89 -46.09
N SER A 695 -9.30 32.26 -46.14
CA SER A 695 -10.45 32.68 -45.34
C SER A 695 -11.42 31.53 -45.09
N PHE A 696 -12.35 31.73 -44.22
CA PHE A 696 -13.44 30.79 -44.01
C PHE A 696 -14.77 31.51 -43.92
N GLU A 697 -15.83 30.83 -44.30
CA GLU A 697 -17.22 31.27 -44.14
C GLU A 697 -17.94 30.37 -43.14
N PHE A 698 -18.38 30.97 -42.06
CA PHE A 698 -19.26 30.32 -41.08
C PHE A 698 -20.41 31.28 -40.72
N PRO A 699 -21.45 31.35 -41.59
CA PRO A 699 -22.57 32.29 -41.44
C PRO A 699 -23.31 32.08 -40.13
N GLN A 700 -24.00 33.16 -39.67
CA GLN A 700 -24.76 33.10 -38.42
C GLN A 700 -25.87 32.03 -38.46
N SER A 701 -26.48 31.80 -39.63
CA SER A 701 -27.49 30.75 -39.85
C SER A 701 -26.91 29.32 -39.55
N GLU A 702 -25.71 29.06 -40.02
CA GLU A 702 -25.02 27.75 -39.80
C GLU A 702 -24.55 27.58 -38.36
N ARG A 703 -24.11 28.69 -37.71
CA ARG A 703 -23.80 28.68 -36.26
C ARG A 703 -25.03 28.38 -35.41
N THR A 704 -26.18 28.89 -35.78
CA THR A 704 -27.46 28.61 -35.13
C THR A 704 -27.83 27.12 -35.25
N LYS A 705 -27.64 26.53 -36.45
CA LYS A 705 -27.88 25.10 -36.65
C LYS A 705 -26.93 24.25 -35.80
N MET A 706 -25.66 24.61 -35.72
CA MET A 706 -24.67 23.92 -34.85
C MET A 706 -25.11 23.96 -33.40
N MET A 707 -25.52 25.12 -32.89
CA MET A 707 -26.02 25.25 -31.51
C MET A 707 -27.32 24.46 -31.28
N ALA A 708 -28.12 24.28 -32.32
CA ALA A 708 -29.38 23.52 -32.29
C ALA A 708 -29.16 22.00 -32.54
N GLN A 709 -27.92 21.54 -32.56
CA GLN A 709 -27.57 20.12 -32.84
C GLN A 709 -28.09 19.65 -34.23
N GLN A 710 -28.22 20.54 -35.20
CA GLN A 710 -28.66 20.25 -36.58
C GLN A 710 -27.46 20.21 -37.52
N PRO A 711 -27.53 19.54 -38.67
CA PRO A 711 -26.48 19.53 -39.67
C PRO A 711 -26.17 20.96 -40.13
N PHE A 712 -24.87 21.31 -40.09
CA PHE A 712 -24.36 22.63 -40.47
C PHE A 712 -23.22 22.51 -41.45
N ARG A 713 -23.07 23.55 -42.33
CA ARG A 713 -22.00 23.57 -43.34
C ARG A 713 -21.02 24.72 -43.09
N VAL A 714 -19.74 24.40 -43.25
CA VAL A 714 -18.66 25.39 -43.18
C VAL A 714 -17.87 25.36 -44.49
N LYS A 715 -17.38 26.50 -44.92
CA LYS A 715 -16.53 26.63 -46.10
C LYS A 715 -15.20 27.25 -45.77
N ALA A 716 -14.17 26.88 -46.48
CA ALA A 716 -12.82 27.44 -46.38
C ALA A 716 -12.29 27.74 -47.80
N ASP A 717 -11.74 28.94 -47.99
CA ASP A 717 -11.06 29.31 -49.20
C ASP A 717 -9.57 29.10 -49.05
N ILE A 718 -9.00 28.40 -50.03
CA ILE A 718 -7.57 28.13 -50.14
C ILE A 718 -7.05 28.63 -51.49
N VAL A 719 -5.76 28.91 -51.56
CA VAL A 719 -5.03 29.02 -52.82
C VAL A 719 -4.19 27.81 -53.03
N ALA A 720 -4.41 27.07 -54.12
CA ALA A 720 -3.63 25.89 -54.51
C ALA A 720 -2.93 26.17 -55.84
N ASN A 721 -1.60 26.23 -55.85
CA ASN A 721 -0.76 26.56 -57.03
C ASN A 721 -1.16 27.87 -57.76
N GLY A 722 -1.77 28.81 -57.07
CA GLY A 722 -2.20 30.08 -57.64
C GLY A 722 -3.71 30.20 -57.89
N ASP A 723 -4.42 29.07 -57.95
CA ASP A 723 -5.88 29.05 -58.12
C ASP A 723 -6.60 29.11 -56.77
N THR A 724 -7.65 29.89 -56.68
CA THR A 724 -8.48 29.98 -55.46
C THR A 724 -9.58 28.94 -55.54
N LEU A 725 -9.62 28.06 -54.53
CA LEU A 725 -10.59 26.98 -54.41
C LEU A 725 -11.37 27.14 -53.11
N THR A 726 -12.68 26.85 -53.14
CA THR A 726 -13.56 26.84 -51.96
C THR A 726 -13.87 25.39 -51.60
N LEU A 727 -13.49 24.99 -50.39
CA LEU A 727 -13.73 23.67 -49.81
C LEU A 727 -14.92 23.74 -48.87
N GLY A 728 -15.82 22.76 -48.91
CA GLY A 728 -16.97 22.66 -48.02
C GLY A 728 -16.93 21.40 -47.15
N VAL A 729 -17.40 21.52 -45.92
CA VAL A 729 -17.68 20.36 -45.07
C VAL A 729 -19.03 20.54 -44.39
N THR A 730 -19.88 19.52 -44.47
CA THR A 730 -21.14 19.46 -43.75
C THR A 730 -21.01 18.48 -42.59
N ARG A 731 -21.27 18.92 -41.35
CA ARG A 731 -21.22 18.09 -40.17
C ARG A 731 -22.59 17.95 -39.56
N ASN A 732 -22.91 16.73 -39.09
CA ASN A 732 -24.10 16.43 -38.31
C ASN A 732 -23.71 16.17 -36.85
N PRO A 733 -23.95 17.11 -35.90
CA PRO A 733 -23.58 16.92 -34.51
C PRO A 733 -24.29 15.75 -33.82
N ALA A 734 -25.49 15.39 -34.32
CA ALA A 734 -26.28 14.32 -33.72
C ALA A 734 -25.77 12.91 -34.07
N THR A 735 -25.11 12.70 -35.22
CA THR A 735 -24.59 11.42 -35.71
C THR A 735 -23.06 11.39 -35.76
N GLU A 736 -22.39 12.50 -35.45
CA GLU A 736 -20.94 12.71 -35.60
C GLU A 736 -20.42 12.52 -37.07
N GLU A 737 -21.30 12.37 -38.03
CA GLU A 737 -20.94 12.18 -39.42
C GLU A 737 -20.52 13.51 -40.06
N ALA A 738 -19.47 13.46 -40.90
CA ALA A 738 -19.01 14.56 -41.75
C ALA A 738 -19.10 14.16 -43.21
N SER A 739 -19.64 15.04 -44.03
CA SER A 739 -19.61 14.93 -45.51
C SER A 739 -18.71 16.03 -46.06
N GLU A 740 -17.57 15.65 -46.58
CA GLU A 740 -16.51 16.51 -47.09
C GLU A 740 -16.66 16.65 -48.60
N GLU A 741 -16.50 17.88 -49.12
CA GLU A 741 -16.51 18.14 -50.55
C GLU A 741 -15.10 17.89 -51.13
N ASP A 742 -15.01 17.05 -52.16
CA ASP A 742 -13.78 16.73 -52.85
C ASP A 742 -13.53 17.70 -53.98
N VAL A 743 -12.45 18.50 -53.91
CA VAL A 743 -12.15 19.55 -54.88
C VAL A 743 -10.82 19.20 -55.58
N ILE A 744 -10.89 19.08 -56.92
CA ILE A 744 -9.72 18.80 -57.76
C ILE A 744 -8.91 20.08 -57.92
N VAL A 745 -7.60 20.02 -57.71
CA VAL A 745 -6.70 21.15 -57.98
C VAL A 745 -6.42 21.22 -59.50
N PRO A 746 -6.79 22.32 -60.19
CA PRO A 746 -6.68 22.41 -61.64
C PRO A 746 -5.26 22.11 -62.13
N GLY A 747 -5.17 21.34 -63.20
CA GLY A 747 -3.90 20.99 -63.85
C GLY A 747 -3.00 20.03 -63.08
N THR A 748 -3.52 19.42 -61.99
CA THR A 748 -2.79 18.46 -61.16
C THR A 748 -3.58 17.16 -60.97
N SER A 749 -2.94 16.15 -60.34
CA SER A 749 -3.59 14.90 -59.90
C SER A 749 -4.04 14.96 -58.44
N TYR A 750 -4.02 16.14 -57.85
CA TYR A 750 -4.34 16.29 -56.42
C TYR A 750 -5.80 16.66 -56.21
N HIS A 751 -6.40 16.03 -55.20
CA HIS A 751 -7.70 16.40 -54.64
C HIS A 751 -7.52 16.92 -53.21
N VAL A 752 -8.28 17.91 -52.84
CA VAL A 752 -8.21 18.51 -51.51
C VAL A 752 -9.60 18.51 -50.87
N GLN A 753 -9.66 18.10 -49.62
CA GLN A 753 -10.86 18.10 -48.79
C GLN A 753 -10.61 18.90 -47.51
N LEU A 754 -11.67 19.57 -47.03
CA LEU A 754 -11.65 20.22 -45.71
C LEU A 754 -12.03 19.21 -44.62
N ASP A 755 -11.05 18.77 -43.84
CA ASP A 755 -11.26 17.81 -42.72
C ASP A 755 -11.81 18.50 -41.48
N GLN A 756 -11.19 19.62 -41.08
CA GLN A 756 -11.61 20.37 -39.90
C GLN A 756 -11.34 21.87 -40.03
N LEU A 757 -12.27 22.66 -39.48
CA LEU A 757 -12.05 24.09 -39.26
C LEU A 757 -11.90 24.33 -37.76
N MET A 758 -10.87 25.08 -37.38
CA MET A 758 -10.59 25.53 -36.01
C MET A 758 -10.70 27.08 -35.98
N PRO A 759 -11.90 27.62 -35.84
CA PRO A 759 -12.09 29.07 -35.82
C PRO A 759 -11.65 29.65 -34.47
N ASP A 760 -10.81 30.67 -34.48
CA ASP A 760 -10.61 31.50 -33.30
C ASP A 760 -11.68 32.62 -33.27
N MET A 761 -12.60 32.52 -32.34
CA MET A 761 -13.71 33.44 -32.22
C MET A 761 -13.32 34.82 -31.69
N LYS A 762 -12.15 34.93 -31.05
CA LYS A 762 -11.61 36.19 -30.50
C LYS A 762 -10.71 36.89 -31.51
N ASP A 763 -9.93 36.14 -32.26
CA ASP A 763 -8.99 36.64 -33.25
C ASP A 763 -9.06 35.77 -34.53
N PRO A 764 -9.92 36.17 -35.53
CA PRO A 764 -10.08 35.39 -36.75
C PRO A 764 -8.80 35.19 -37.56
N SER A 765 -7.73 35.96 -37.29
CA SER A 765 -6.45 35.79 -37.95
C SER A 765 -5.70 34.53 -37.44
N LYS A 766 -6.04 34.03 -36.27
CA LYS A 766 -5.47 32.81 -35.68
C LYS A 766 -6.25 31.54 -36.03
N SER A 767 -7.29 31.64 -36.79
CA SER A 767 -8.06 30.48 -37.25
C SER A 767 -7.18 29.55 -38.08
N ARG A 768 -7.43 28.24 -37.96
CA ARG A 768 -6.70 27.18 -38.67
C ARG A 768 -7.65 26.27 -39.40
N VAL A 769 -7.17 25.62 -40.45
CA VAL A 769 -7.87 24.56 -41.17
C VAL A 769 -7.01 23.29 -41.22
N VAL A 770 -7.65 22.15 -41.13
CA VAL A 770 -7.01 20.86 -41.43
C VAL A 770 -7.48 20.39 -42.78
N LEU A 771 -6.55 20.16 -43.69
CA LEU A 771 -6.81 19.70 -45.03
C LEU A 771 -6.35 18.26 -45.21
N ARG A 772 -7.11 17.47 -45.98
CA ARG A 772 -6.68 16.19 -46.54
C ARG A 772 -6.34 16.39 -48.01
N VAL A 773 -5.20 15.84 -48.41
CA VAL A 773 -4.74 15.94 -49.80
C VAL A 773 -4.54 14.53 -50.35
N PHE A 774 -5.19 14.25 -51.48
CA PHE A 774 -5.11 12.98 -52.21
C PHE A 774 -4.33 13.19 -53.51
N ASP A 775 -3.49 12.22 -53.89
CA ASP A 775 -2.82 12.20 -55.17
C ASP A 775 -3.25 10.93 -55.93
N ASP A 776 -4.01 11.07 -57.00
CA ASP A 776 -4.49 9.94 -57.81
C ASP A 776 -3.37 9.17 -58.49
N LYS A 777 -2.22 9.80 -58.75
CA LYS A 777 -1.07 9.14 -59.35
C LYS A 777 -0.28 8.34 -58.36
N ASN A 778 -0.26 8.77 -57.08
CA ASN A 778 0.48 8.11 -56.01
C ASN A 778 -0.44 7.99 -54.79
N PRO A 779 -1.43 7.07 -54.79
CA PRO A 779 -2.34 6.93 -53.70
C PRO A 779 -1.56 6.61 -52.43
N PRO A 780 -1.86 7.26 -51.33
CA PRO A 780 -1.20 7.00 -50.06
C PRO A 780 -1.42 5.54 -49.64
N PRO A 781 -0.45 4.92 -48.96
CA PRO A 781 -0.65 3.58 -48.43
C PRO A 781 -1.86 3.54 -47.49
N PRO A 782 -2.57 2.41 -47.43
CA PRO A 782 -3.73 2.30 -46.52
C PRO A 782 -3.32 2.63 -45.11
N PRO A 783 -4.20 3.26 -44.33
CA PRO A 783 -3.89 3.59 -42.93
C PRO A 783 -3.58 2.31 -42.15
N THR A 784 -2.47 2.33 -41.47
CA THR A 784 -2.00 1.20 -40.64
C THR A 784 -2.01 1.65 -39.20
N GLU A 785 -2.75 0.96 -38.36
CA GLU A 785 -2.72 1.22 -36.91
C GLU A 785 -1.36 0.85 -36.34
N VAL A 786 -0.78 1.76 -35.58
CA VAL A 786 0.53 1.59 -34.92
C VAL A 786 0.38 1.99 -33.47
N ILE A 787 0.79 1.11 -32.57
CA ILE A 787 0.91 1.46 -31.16
C ILE A 787 2.36 1.63 -30.77
N THR A 788 2.63 2.59 -29.92
CA THR A 788 3.92 2.69 -29.24
C THR A 788 3.75 2.23 -27.81
N VAL A 789 4.46 1.17 -27.45
CA VAL A 789 4.45 0.62 -26.10
C VAL A 789 5.80 0.82 -25.44
N GLU A 790 5.78 1.12 -24.16
CA GLU A 790 6.95 1.02 -23.33
C GLU A 790 6.96 -0.36 -22.68
N ALA A 791 7.96 -1.15 -22.99
CA ALA A 791 8.09 -2.54 -22.57
C ALA A 791 9.23 -2.69 -21.57
N PHE A 792 8.95 -3.39 -20.45
CA PHE A 792 9.94 -3.70 -19.43
C PHE A 792 10.04 -5.21 -19.24
N MET A 793 11.26 -5.72 -19.17
CA MET A 793 11.55 -7.07 -18.72
C MET A 793 12.12 -7.01 -17.30
N LYS A 794 11.34 -7.48 -16.31
CA LYS A 794 11.65 -7.37 -14.87
C LYS A 794 12.09 -8.72 -14.30
N PRO A 795 13.40 -8.96 -14.15
CA PRO A 795 13.88 -10.24 -13.65
C PRO A 795 13.57 -10.40 -12.16
N TYR A 796 13.16 -11.61 -11.78
CA TYR A 796 12.97 -12.08 -10.40
C TYR A 796 12.12 -11.18 -9.50
N ILE A 797 11.17 -10.42 -10.05
CA ILE A 797 10.22 -9.61 -9.26
C ILE A 797 9.48 -10.44 -8.20
N ASN A 798 9.28 -11.73 -8.46
CA ASN A 798 8.65 -12.66 -7.51
C ASN A 798 9.43 -12.80 -6.20
N LEU A 799 10.75 -12.55 -6.17
CA LEU A 799 11.53 -12.53 -4.92
C LEU A 799 11.15 -11.34 -4.02
N VAL A 800 10.72 -10.22 -4.60
CA VAL A 800 10.22 -9.07 -3.82
C VAL A 800 9.00 -9.51 -3.01
N TRP A 801 8.03 -10.13 -3.69
CA TRP A 801 6.79 -10.60 -3.05
C TRP A 801 7.03 -11.72 -2.05
N ALA A 802 7.83 -12.71 -2.41
CA ALA A 802 8.22 -13.82 -1.54
C ALA A 802 8.94 -13.34 -0.29
N GLY A 803 9.85 -12.38 -0.44
CA GLY A 803 10.60 -11.81 0.67
C GLY A 803 9.70 -11.11 1.68
N ILE A 804 8.76 -10.28 1.21
CA ILE A 804 7.84 -9.56 2.10
C ILE A 804 6.86 -10.53 2.78
N LEU A 805 6.29 -11.50 2.05
CA LEU A 805 5.42 -12.50 2.65
C LEU A 805 6.14 -13.31 3.73
N THR A 806 7.40 -13.70 3.48
CA THR A 806 8.24 -14.40 4.46
C THR A 806 8.47 -13.52 5.70
N LEU A 807 8.74 -12.23 5.50
CA LEU A 807 8.90 -11.26 6.59
C LEU A 807 7.63 -11.17 7.45
N VAL A 808 6.45 -11.05 6.83
CA VAL A 808 5.14 -10.97 7.50
C VAL A 808 4.86 -12.24 8.32
N VAL A 809 5.13 -13.42 7.75
CA VAL A 809 5.01 -14.71 8.46
C VAL A 809 5.94 -14.76 9.67
N GLY A 810 7.17 -14.30 9.55
CA GLY A 810 8.12 -14.20 10.65
C GLY A 810 7.65 -13.30 11.80
N PHE A 811 7.06 -12.16 11.47
CA PHE A 811 6.41 -11.28 12.46
C PHE A 811 5.22 -11.98 13.14
N GLY A 812 4.40 -12.70 12.37
CA GLY A 812 3.27 -13.48 12.90
C GLY A 812 3.71 -14.49 13.96
N PHE A 813 4.72 -15.30 13.67
CA PHE A 813 5.30 -16.25 14.63
C PHE A 813 5.84 -15.54 15.88
N SER A 814 6.53 -14.44 15.69
CA SER A 814 7.06 -13.64 16.80
C SER A 814 5.94 -13.08 17.68
N THR A 815 4.85 -12.61 17.10
CA THR A 815 3.66 -12.07 17.78
C THR A 815 2.98 -13.16 18.63
N LEU A 816 2.69 -14.31 18.03
CA LEU A 816 2.03 -15.44 18.72
C LEU A 816 2.86 -15.92 19.91
N ARG A 817 4.16 -16.00 19.74
CA ARG A 817 5.08 -16.37 20.79
C ARG A 817 5.08 -15.37 21.94
N ARG A 818 5.23 -14.07 21.65
CA ARG A 818 5.27 -13.02 22.68
C ARG A 818 3.95 -12.90 23.43
N ARG A 819 2.83 -13.12 22.74
CA ARG A 819 1.52 -13.22 23.39
C ARG A 819 1.48 -14.35 24.44
N ARG A 820 1.99 -15.54 24.11
CA ARG A 820 2.09 -16.66 25.08
C ARG A 820 3.00 -16.33 26.26
N GLU A 821 4.17 -15.74 26.00
CA GLU A 821 5.09 -15.32 27.07
C GLU A 821 4.45 -14.27 27.99
N ALA A 822 3.66 -13.33 27.47
CA ALA A 822 2.94 -12.36 28.26
C ALA A 822 1.88 -13.03 29.18
N ILE A 823 1.10 -13.97 28.63
CA ILE A 823 0.10 -14.73 29.40
C ILE A 823 0.77 -15.51 30.53
N VAL A 824 1.82 -16.29 30.24
CA VAL A 824 2.55 -17.07 31.25
C VAL A 824 3.19 -16.19 32.31
N ALA A 825 3.65 -14.99 31.94
CA ALA A 825 4.19 -14.03 32.92
C ALA A 825 3.11 -13.56 33.92
N ILE A 826 1.87 -13.33 33.43
CA ILE A 826 0.74 -12.96 34.29
C ILE A 826 0.41 -14.09 35.25
N GLU A 827 0.22 -15.31 34.75
CA GLU A 827 -0.11 -16.47 35.57
C GLU A 827 0.94 -16.71 36.67
N ARG A 828 2.22 -16.53 36.34
CA ARG A 828 3.31 -16.63 37.34
C ARG A 828 3.22 -15.53 38.40
N ALA A 829 2.93 -14.29 37.97
CA ALA A 829 2.78 -13.17 38.90
C ALA A 829 1.56 -13.36 39.83
N GLU A 830 0.46 -13.89 39.30
CA GLU A 830 -0.75 -14.20 40.07
C GLU A 830 -0.47 -15.30 41.11
N ARG A 831 0.13 -16.41 40.72
CA ARG A 831 0.51 -17.48 41.64
C ARG A 831 1.49 -17.02 42.73
N ALA A 832 2.49 -16.21 42.37
CA ALA A 832 3.41 -15.64 43.35
C ALA A 832 2.71 -14.73 44.37
N TYR A 833 1.70 -13.93 43.87
CA TYR A 833 0.91 -13.10 44.76
C TYR A 833 -0.02 -13.90 45.70
N GLU A 834 -0.65 -14.96 45.16
CA GLU A 834 -1.48 -15.87 45.94
C GLU A 834 -0.67 -16.56 47.05
N LYS A 835 0.55 -17.00 46.72
CA LYS A 835 1.48 -17.54 47.73
C LYS A 835 1.83 -16.54 48.83
N LEU A 836 2.15 -15.29 48.45
CA LEU A 836 2.45 -14.21 49.42
C LEU A 836 1.25 -13.88 50.33
N LEU A 837 0.02 -13.93 49.79
CA LEU A 837 -1.19 -13.73 50.54
C LEU A 837 -1.47 -14.89 51.51
N ALA A 838 -1.27 -16.14 51.06
CA ALA A 838 -1.41 -17.31 51.90
C ALA A 838 -0.39 -17.29 53.08
N GLU A 839 0.86 -16.96 52.81
CA GLU A 839 1.92 -16.79 53.81
C GLU A 839 1.56 -15.66 54.81
N LYS A 840 1.02 -14.55 54.34
CA LYS A 840 0.61 -13.40 55.18
C LYS A 840 -0.58 -13.71 56.10
N HIS A 841 -1.43 -14.67 55.72
CA HIS A 841 -2.63 -15.06 56.48
C HIS A 841 -2.46 -16.41 57.19
N GLY A 842 -1.23 -16.98 57.26
CA GLY A 842 -0.97 -18.23 57.93
C GLY A 842 -1.64 -19.47 57.31
N MET A 843 -2.04 -19.37 56.02
CA MET A 843 -2.69 -20.46 55.27
C MET A 843 -1.65 -21.32 54.55
N SER A 844 -1.91 -22.61 54.42
CA SER A 844 -1.05 -23.50 53.60
C SER A 844 -1.04 -23.03 52.14
N PRO A 845 0.12 -23.04 51.46
CA PRO A 845 0.22 -22.64 50.05
C PRO A 845 -0.68 -23.44 49.08
N ASP A 846 -1.14 -24.61 49.52
CA ASP A 846 -1.96 -25.54 48.72
C ASP A 846 -3.47 -25.51 49.10
N SER A 847 -3.90 -24.63 50.02
CA SER A 847 -5.33 -24.43 50.32
C SER A 847 -6.05 -23.77 49.15
N PRO A 848 -7.22 -24.30 48.70
CA PRO A 848 -7.99 -23.65 47.65
C PRO A 848 -8.42 -22.28 48.12
N ALA A 849 -7.91 -21.22 47.50
CA ALA A 849 -8.29 -19.86 47.82
C ALA A 849 -9.79 -19.68 47.57
N VAL A 850 -10.51 -19.09 48.53
CA VAL A 850 -11.95 -18.79 48.44
C VAL A 850 -12.23 -17.96 47.20
N PRO A 851 -13.02 -18.46 46.26
CA PRO A 851 -13.33 -17.69 45.07
C PRO A 851 -14.31 -16.56 45.39
N GLY A 852 -13.95 -15.33 45.14
CA GLY A 852 -14.92 -14.24 45.00
C GLY A 852 -14.66 -12.94 45.76
N ALA A 853 -13.99 -12.92 46.91
CA ALA A 853 -13.92 -11.70 47.73
C ALA A 853 -12.64 -10.84 47.54
N ILE A 854 -11.63 -11.31 46.82
CA ILE A 854 -10.31 -10.65 46.79
C ILE A 854 -9.98 -10.04 45.38
N ARG A 855 -10.84 -10.14 44.41
CA ARG A 855 -10.50 -9.67 43.03
C ARG A 855 -10.40 -8.15 42.91
N ASP A 856 -11.06 -7.37 43.72
CA ASP A 856 -11.19 -5.89 43.54
C ASP A 856 -10.34 -5.02 44.45
N SER A 857 -9.66 -5.57 45.49
CA SER A 857 -8.93 -4.77 46.50
C SER A 857 -7.40 -4.94 46.49
N ARG A 858 -6.78 -5.22 45.35
CA ARG A 858 -5.34 -5.51 45.28
C ARG A 858 -4.47 -4.25 45.19
N PRO A 859 -3.53 -4.00 46.17
CA PRO A 859 -2.61 -2.86 46.08
C PRO A 859 -1.56 -3.02 44.98
N GLN A 860 -1.04 -1.91 44.49
CA GLN A 860 0.05 -1.86 43.50
C GLN A 860 1.32 -2.52 44.05
N LEU A 861 1.69 -3.69 43.56
CA LEU A 861 2.95 -4.35 43.88
C LEU A 861 4.12 -3.69 43.16
N LYS A 862 5.01 -3.03 43.88
CA LYS A 862 6.37 -2.75 43.44
C LYS A 862 7.12 -4.05 43.40
N ILE A 863 7.31 -4.61 42.20
CA ILE A 863 8.18 -5.77 41.97
C ILE A 863 9.63 -5.32 42.21
N LYS A 864 10.15 -5.57 43.43
CA LYS A 864 11.59 -5.57 43.65
C LYS A 864 12.16 -6.81 42.95
N ARG A 865 13.01 -6.56 41.97
CA ARG A 865 13.77 -7.62 41.30
C ARG A 865 14.78 -8.22 42.27
N GLN A 866 14.74 -9.52 42.45
CA GLN A 866 15.96 -10.32 42.65
C GLN A 866 16.24 -11.03 41.32
N VAL A 867 17.42 -10.65 40.71
CA VAL A 867 18.30 -11.26 39.70
C VAL A 867 17.72 -11.59 38.34
#